data_32f6f224faac3f7e167a96adc7837f07
#
_entry.id   32f6f224faac3f7e167a96adc7837f07
#
_cell.length_a   1.000
_cell.length_b   1.000
_cell.length_c   1.000
_cell.angle_alpha   90.00
_cell.angle_beta   90.00
_cell.angle_gamma   90.00
#
_symmetry.space_group_name_H-M   'P 1'
#
loop_
_entity.id
_entity.type
_entity.pdbx_description
1 polymer ?
#
loop_
_entity_poly.entity_id
_entity_poly.type
_entity_poly.pdbx_seq_one_letter_code
_entity_poly.pdbx_strand_id
1 'polypeptide(L)'
;MKAAEKIVVSGAREHNLKDLHLELPRDSLIVITGLSGSGKSSLAFDTIYAEGQRRYVESLSAYARQFLGQMDKPDVDSIEGLSPAISIDQKTTSRNPRSTVGTVTEIYDYLRLLWARVGHPHCYNCGRPIAAQSAEQIIDQVMTLPESTKFMVLAPVIRGRKGEYGRLFEELRSEGFTRVKVDGELRRLEEDIVLDKKFKHDISVVIDRLVMRPDLRKRLADSVETAVARAEGIVDVENVETGEITTYSDRFMCLHCGTSMPELEPRMFSFNSPHGACPRCTGLGSQMEIDPELIVPDPSLSLNEGALVPWSTSASNYYEQMTQAIADKWEVDMDTPWEDLPEKVRHCFLYGTNGEKVYVSYRNRYGRKRSYMTRFEGIVTNLERRYRETDSDHSREKIEEYMTLSPCPECHGARLRPESLAVLIGGLGIHQFTRMSAHRAIEWLERLELSETERQIARLILREIDERLRFLDNVGVGYLSLDRAAATLSGGEAQRIRLATQIGSSLVGVLYILDEPSIGLHQRDNERLIRTLERLKQLGNTVIVVEHDEGTMRAADHIVDLGPGAGEHGGHLVAEGKPEAVMRVKKSLTGQYLAGKEQIPVPARRRRPSGYIEIEGAAQHNLQEIDVKVPLGVFCCVTGVSGSGKSTLVNEVLYKAVANRLHRAKQRPGDHRRIHGLEEIDKIINIDQSPIGRTPRSNPATYIGLFDHIRELYSKTQEARARGYKPGRFSFNVKGGRCEVCRGDGQIKIEMHFLPDVYVPCEQCHGKRYNRETLEVRFKGRTIADVLGMTVEEALDFFQHIPKIKRRLQALHDVGLDYIRLGQAATTLSGGEAQRVKLASELCKIATGKTLYILDEPTTGLHFADVQRLLDMLGRLVDNGNTVVVIEHNLDVIKTADRIIDLGPEGGEEGGLLVAQGTPEQVAANDISYTGAFLSEIVEPAKRPRRRPKVAAAA
;
A
#
# COMPACT_ATOMS: atom_id res chain seq x y z
N MET A 1 -32.38 29.99 -14.87
CA MET A 1 -31.50 29.75 -16.04
C MET A 1 -31.64 28.28 -16.40
N LYS A 2 -31.96 27.93 -17.65
CA LYS A 2 -31.88 26.52 -18.09
C LYS A 2 -30.42 26.10 -17.94
N ALA A 3 -30.16 24.97 -17.29
CA ALA A 3 -28.81 24.41 -17.21
C ALA A 3 -28.29 24.21 -18.63
N ALA A 4 -27.03 24.56 -18.90
CA ALA A 4 -26.41 24.31 -20.20
C ALA A 4 -26.45 22.81 -20.49
N GLU A 5 -26.92 22.41 -21.64
CA GLU A 5 -27.02 20.98 -22.03
C GLU A 5 -25.67 20.37 -22.42
N LYS A 6 -24.67 21.22 -22.66
CA LYS A 6 -23.32 20.82 -23.13
C LYS A 6 -22.23 21.56 -22.38
N ILE A 7 -21.05 20.98 -22.32
CA ILE A 7 -19.79 21.62 -21.99
C ILE A 7 -19.13 22.00 -23.34
N VAL A 8 -18.88 23.28 -23.55
CA VAL A 8 -18.28 23.78 -24.79
C VAL A 8 -16.86 24.24 -24.49
N VAL A 9 -15.87 23.56 -25.05
CA VAL A 9 -14.45 23.91 -24.97
C VAL A 9 -14.06 24.62 -26.27
N SER A 10 -13.48 25.80 -26.16
CA SER A 10 -13.07 26.62 -27.31
C SER A 10 -11.61 27.02 -27.21
N GLY A 11 -10.83 26.67 -28.21
CA GLY A 11 -9.45 27.11 -28.33
C GLY A 11 -8.50 26.49 -27.31
N ALA A 12 -8.59 25.20 -27.02
CA ALA A 12 -7.67 24.54 -26.09
C ALA A 12 -6.30 24.30 -26.76
N ARG A 13 -5.23 24.84 -26.13
CA ARG A 13 -3.85 24.81 -26.65
C ARG A 13 -2.84 24.34 -25.59
N GLU A 14 -3.30 23.81 -24.47
CA GLU A 14 -2.42 23.33 -23.40
C GLU A 14 -1.50 22.22 -23.89
N HIS A 15 -0.21 22.30 -23.59
CA HIS A 15 0.85 21.38 -24.00
C HIS A 15 0.91 21.12 -25.52
N ASN A 16 0.45 19.95 -25.99
CA ASN A 16 0.48 19.57 -27.40
C ASN A 16 -0.87 19.74 -28.12
N LEU A 17 -1.90 20.26 -27.46
CA LEU A 17 -3.20 20.49 -28.07
C LEU A 17 -3.14 21.55 -29.16
N LYS A 18 -3.87 21.33 -30.27
CA LYS A 18 -3.82 22.17 -31.48
C LYS A 18 -5.14 22.92 -31.68
N ASP A 19 -5.40 23.92 -30.84
CA ASP A 19 -6.57 24.81 -30.95
C ASP A 19 -7.89 24.02 -31.01
N LEU A 20 -8.11 23.15 -30.01
CA LEU A 20 -9.25 22.23 -29.99
C LEU A 20 -10.57 22.95 -29.68
N HIS A 21 -11.61 22.59 -30.47
CA HIS A 21 -12.99 22.99 -30.25
C HIS A 21 -13.85 21.74 -30.08
N LEU A 22 -14.58 21.60 -28.96
CA LEU A 22 -15.34 20.42 -28.59
C LEU A 22 -16.69 20.80 -27.95
N GLU A 23 -17.73 20.01 -28.21
CA GLU A 23 -19.03 20.09 -27.57
C GLU A 23 -19.35 18.76 -26.88
N LEU A 24 -19.14 18.69 -25.57
CA LEU A 24 -19.35 17.49 -24.78
C LEU A 24 -20.75 17.48 -24.14
N PRO A 25 -21.53 16.40 -24.29
CA PRO A 25 -22.85 16.30 -23.65
C PRO A 25 -22.71 16.23 -22.13
N ARG A 26 -23.59 16.93 -21.39
CA ARG A 26 -23.68 16.77 -19.93
C ARG A 26 -24.48 15.54 -19.56
N ASP A 27 -24.35 15.12 -18.30
CA ASP A 27 -25.05 13.98 -17.71
C ASP A 27 -24.85 12.68 -18.52
N SER A 28 -23.62 12.50 -19.01
CA SER A 28 -23.19 11.46 -19.94
C SER A 28 -21.87 10.84 -19.55
N LEU A 29 -21.63 9.62 -19.98
CA LEU A 29 -20.33 8.96 -19.91
C LEU A 29 -19.54 9.30 -21.19
N ILE A 30 -18.46 10.07 -21.02
CA ILE A 30 -17.60 10.55 -22.11
C ILE A 30 -16.25 9.87 -21.97
N VAL A 31 -15.78 9.23 -23.04
CA VAL A 31 -14.44 8.62 -23.09
C VAL A 31 -13.53 9.44 -23.99
N ILE A 32 -12.40 9.88 -23.43
CA ILE A 32 -11.31 10.52 -24.18
C ILE A 32 -10.26 9.45 -24.44
N THR A 33 -10.00 9.17 -25.72
CA THR A 33 -9.09 8.11 -26.15
C THR A 33 -8.11 8.59 -27.24
N GLY A 34 -7.21 7.72 -27.69
CA GLY A 34 -6.17 8.00 -28.70
C GLY A 34 -4.82 7.45 -28.31
N LEU A 35 -3.81 7.55 -29.17
CA LEU A 35 -2.46 7.05 -28.93
C LEU A 35 -1.82 7.62 -27.66
N SER A 36 -0.86 6.89 -27.06
CA SER A 36 -0.06 7.42 -25.95
C SER A 36 0.64 8.71 -26.38
N GLY A 37 0.54 9.78 -25.55
CA GLY A 37 1.08 11.10 -25.88
C GLY A 37 0.26 11.92 -26.88
N SER A 38 -0.98 11.53 -27.23
CA SER A 38 -1.85 12.29 -28.14
C SER A 38 -2.51 13.54 -27.54
N GLY A 39 -2.35 13.79 -26.23
CA GLY A 39 -2.90 14.96 -25.55
C GLY A 39 -4.15 14.68 -24.69
N LYS A 40 -4.53 13.42 -24.47
CA LYS A 40 -5.71 13.03 -23.67
C LYS A 40 -5.72 13.64 -22.27
N SER A 41 -4.64 13.44 -21.52
CA SER A 41 -4.52 13.97 -20.15
C SER A 41 -4.44 15.49 -20.16
N SER A 42 -3.80 16.10 -21.17
CA SER A 42 -3.76 17.56 -21.33
C SER A 42 -5.16 18.16 -21.53
N LEU A 43 -6.03 17.48 -22.27
CA LEU A 43 -7.42 17.92 -22.42
C LEU A 43 -8.23 17.69 -21.15
N ALA A 44 -8.18 16.46 -20.60
CA ALA A 44 -9.03 16.08 -19.47
C ALA A 44 -8.63 16.80 -18.17
N PHE A 45 -7.33 16.75 -17.81
CA PHE A 45 -6.82 17.22 -16.52
C PHE A 45 -6.26 18.63 -16.59
N ASP A 46 -5.34 18.89 -17.51
CA ASP A 46 -4.63 20.19 -17.55
C ASP A 46 -5.50 21.30 -18.17
N THR A 47 -6.60 20.96 -18.86
CA THR A 47 -7.53 21.95 -19.44
C THR A 47 -8.88 21.93 -18.74
N ILE A 48 -9.68 20.86 -18.86
CA ILE A 48 -11.09 20.85 -18.39
C ILE A 48 -11.14 20.83 -16.86
N TYR A 49 -10.39 19.93 -16.20
CA TYR A 49 -10.36 19.86 -14.74
C TYR A 49 -9.73 21.13 -14.13
N ALA A 50 -8.58 21.56 -14.64
CA ALA A 50 -7.86 22.72 -14.13
C ALA A 50 -8.74 23.99 -14.17
N GLU A 51 -9.47 24.24 -15.25
CA GLU A 51 -10.38 25.37 -15.36
C GLU A 51 -11.60 25.22 -14.42
N GLY A 52 -12.14 23.99 -14.29
CA GLY A 52 -13.25 23.72 -13.38
C GLY A 52 -12.85 23.96 -11.92
N GLN A 53 -11.69 23.51 -11.51
CA GLN A 53 -11.14 23.72 -10.18
C GLN A 53 -10.77 25.18 -9.93
N ARG A 54 -10.16 25.87 -10.91
CA ARG A 54 -9.84 27.30 -10.82
C ARG A 54 -11.10 28.13 -10.53
N ARG A 55 -12.18 27.90 -11.28
CA ARG A 55 -13.47 28.60 -11.07
C ARG A 55 -14.08 28.30 -9.70
N TYR A 56 -13.97 27.05 -9.26
CA TYR A 56 -14.45 26.68 -7.92
C TYR A 56 -13.66 27.42 -6.84
N VAL A 57 -12.33 27.43 -6.91
CA VAL A 57 -11.47 28.16 -5.96
C VAL A 57 -11.74 29.67 -5.99
N GLU A 58 -11.95 30.25 -7.18
CA GLU A 58 -12.31 31.67 -7.29
C GLU A 58 -13.67 32.03 -6.65
N SER A 59 -14.60 31.09 -6.60
CA SER A 59 -15.89 31.25 -5.96
C SER A 59 -15.82 31.22 -4.42
N LEU A 60 -14.71 30.77 -3.84
CA LEU A 60 -14.51 30.69 -2.41
C LEU A 60 -14.16 32.05 -1.79
N SER A 61 -14.27 32.18 -0.47
CA SER A 61 -13.89 33.38 0.26
C SER A 61 -12.41 33.74 0.07
N ALA A 62 -12.06 35.02 0.21
CA ALA A 62 -10.65 35.48 0.09
C ALA A 62 -9.72 34.74 1.07
N TYR A 63 -10.21 34.42 2.26
CA TYR A 63 -9.47 33.63 3.26
C TYR A 63 -9.17 32.23 2.78
N ALA A 64 -10.15 31.48 2.26
CA ALA A 64 -9.96 30.15 1.72
C ALA A 64 -9.00 30.12 0.53
N ARG A 65 -9.04 31.13 -0.35
CA ARG A 65 -8.13 31.28 -1.48
C ARG A 65 -6.66 31.45 -1.08
N GLN A 66 -6.37 32.08 0.07
CA GLN A 66 -5.00 32.17 0.58
C GLN A 66 -4.37 30.83 0.91
N PHE A 67 -5.17 29.86 1.35
CA PHE A 67 -4.70 28.50 1.68
C PHE A 67 -4.58 27.60 0.45
N LEU A 68 -5.43 27.78 -0.58
CA LEU A 68 -5.46 26.92 -1.76
C LEU A 68 -4.50 27.35 -2.87
N GLY A 69 -3.93 28.57 -2.76
CA GLY A 69 -3.05 29.14 -3.76
C GLY A 69 -3.81 29.68 -4.98
N GLN A 70 -3.13 30.48 -5.79
CA GLN A 70 -3.64 30.95 -7.07
C GLN A 70 -3.32 29.88 -8.12
N MET A 71 -4.34 29.35 -8.80
CA MET A 71 -4.15 28.38 -9.89
C MET A 71 -3.93 29.16 -11.19
N ASP A 72 -2.96 28.71 -11.99
CA ASP A 72 -2.74 29.25 -13.31
C ASP A 72 -3.94 28.94 -14.22
N LYS A 73 -4.30 29.91 -15.07
CA LYS A 73 -5.33 29.69 -16.08
C LYS A 73 -4.76 28.80 -17.18
N PRO A 74 -5.41 27.66 -17.53
CA PRO A 74 -4.97 26.84 -18.66
C PRO A 74 -5.03 27.65 -19.98
N ASP A 75 -4.22 27.25 -20.95
CA ASP A 75 -4.21 27.86 -22.28
C ASP A 75 -5.44 27.43 -23.09
N VAL A 76 -6.53 28.11 -22.81
CA VAL A 76 -7.83 27.90 -23.45
C VAL A 76 -8.57 29.25 -23.57
N ASP A 77 -9.26 29.47 -24.67
CA ASP A 77 -10.00 30.72 -24.87
C ASP A 77 -11.20 30.78 -23.89
N SER A 78 -12.05 29.77 -23.90
CA SER A 78 -13.17 29.65 -22.95
C SER A 78 -13.64 28.21 -22.78
N ILE A 79 -14.20 27.91 -21.60
CA ILE A 79 -14.97 26.66 -21.37
C ILE A 79 -16.29 27.06 -20.74
N GLU A 80 -17.40 26.74 -21.39
CA GLU A 80 -18.76 27.03 -20.94
C GLU A 80 -19.44 25.75 -20.41
N GLY A 81 -20.43 25.87 -19.53
CA GLY A 81 -21.23 24.75 -19.05
C GLY A 81 -20.53 23.84 -18.02
N LEU A 82 -19.38 24.22 -17.45
CA LEU A 82 -18.69 23.44 -16.42
C LEU A 82 -19.49 23.36 -15.13
N SER A 83 -19.53 22.16 -14.57
CA SER A 83 -19.93 21.88 -13.17
C SER A 83 -18.70 21.83 -12.26
N PRO A 84 -18.87 21.85 -10.91
CA PRO A 84 -17.78 21.56 -9.98
C PRO A 84 -17.09 20.26 -10.39
N ALA A 85 -15.77 20.29 -10.53
CA ALA A 85 -15.00 19.16 -11.05
C ALA A 85 -14.26 18.42 -9.95
N ILE A 86 -14.32 17.09 -9.98
CA ILE A 86 -13.59 16.17 -9.10
C ILE A 86 -12.68 15.28 -9.97
N SER A 87 -11.38 15.28 -9.67
CA SER A 87 -10.40 14.42 -10.31
C SER A 87 -10.14 13.17 -9.48
N ILE A 88 -10.09 12.03 -10.14
CA ILE A 88 -9.69 10.74 -9.56
C ILE A 88 -8.51 10.21 -10.38
N ASP A 89 -7.31 10.67 -10.00
CA ASP A 89 -6.05 10.32 -10.65
C ASP A 89 -5.36 9.11 -9.98
N GLN A 90 -4.38 8.55 -10.69
CA GLN A 90 -3.62 7.38 -10.24
C GLN A 90 -2.42 7.74 -9.35
N LYS A 91 -1.93 8.98 -9.40
CA LYS A 91 -0.58 9.35 -8.90
C LYS A 91 -0.44 9.51 -7.38
N THR A 92 -1.50 9.58 -6.62
CA THR A 92 -1.44 9.92 -5.19
C THR A 92 -1.82 8.76 -4.28
N THR A 93 -0.91 7.83 -4.03
CA THR A 93 -1.02 6.93 -2.88
C THR A 93 -0.60 7.66 -1.62
N SER A 94 -1.42 7.59 -0.57
CA SER A 94 -1.07 8.16 0.73
C SER A 94 0.18 7.45 1.28
N ARG A 95 1.24 8.19 1.55
CA ARG A 95 2.45 7.66 2.20
C ARG A 95 2.34 7.62 3.73
N ASN A 96 1.22 8.03 4.28
CA ASN A 96 1.02 8.02 5.72
C ASN A 96 0.84 6.56 6.20
N PRO A 97 1.71 6.02 7.06
CA PRO A 97 1.65 4.63 7.52
C PRO A 97 0.41 4.34 8.39
N ARG A 98 -0.27 5.39 8.87
CA ARG A 98 -1.51 5.26 9.63
C ARG A 98 -2.77 5.19 8.77
N SER A 99 -2.69 5.57 7.49
CA SER A 99 -3.83 5.47 6.59
C SER A 99 -4.11 4.02 6.21
N THR A 100 -5.35 3.59 6.37
CA THR A 100 -5.85 2.26 5.99
C THR A 100 -7.02 2.38 5.03
N VAL A 101 -7.40 1.29 4.35
CA VAL A 101 -8.61 1.24 3.52
C VAL A 101 -9.80 1.78 4.31
N GLY A 102 -10.03 1.28 5.54
CA GLY A 102 -11.14 1.72 6.39
C GLY A 102 -11.13 3.21 6.75
N THR A 103 -9.95 3.82 6.93
CA THR A 103 -9.86 5.28 7.24
C THR A 103 -10.03 6.15 5.98
N VAL A 104 -9.53 5.70 4.83
CA VAL A 104 -9.67 6.44 3.56
C VAL A 104 -11.11 6.43 3.08
N THR A 105 -11.86 5.34 3.33
CA THR A 105 -13.27 5.19 2.98
C THR A 105 -14.23 5.75 4.05
N GLU A 106 -13.72 6.30 5.14
CA GLU A 106 -14.47 6.77 6.30
C GLU A 106 -15.26 5.67 7.04
N ILE A 107 -15.21 4.41 6.57
CA ILE A 107 -15.87 3.27 7.22
C ILE A 107 -15.43 3.14 8.68
N TYR A 108 -14.12 3.35 8.94
CA TYR A 108 -13.56 3.25 10.28
C TYR A 108 -14.16 4.27 11.27
N ASP A 109 -14.57 5.45 10.80
CA ASP A 109 -15.20 6.47 11.64
C ASP A 109 -16.60 6.02 12.10
N TYR A 110 -17.35 5.39 11.22
CA TYR A 110 -18.65 4.77 11.57
C TYR A 110 -18.47 3.53 12.46
N LEU A 111 -17.43 2.71 12.25
CA LEU A 111 -17.12 1.59 13.12
C LEU A 111 -16.79 2.04 14.55
N ARG A 112 -16.00 3.08 14.72
CA ARG A 112 -15.70 3.65 16.05
C ARG A 112 -16.98 4.09 16.77
N LEU A 113 -17.89 4.70 16.03
CA LEU A 113 -19.19 5.12 16.57
C LEU A 113 -20.04 3.90 16.93
N LEU A 114 -20.08 2.87 16.09
CA LEU A 114 -20.84 1.64 16.31
C LEU A 114 -20.35 0.93 17.58
N TRP A 115 -19.02 0.67 17.69
CA TRP A 115 -18.46 0.00 18.87
C TRP A 115 -18.62 0.80 20.16
N ALA A 116 -18.61 2.14 20.09
CA ALA A 116 -18.86 2.98 21.26
C ALA A 116 -20.32 2.99 21.72
N ARG A 117 -21.30 2.72 20.84
CA ARG A 117 -22.74 2.84 21.15
C ARG A 117 -23.44 1.52 21.44
N VAL A 118 -23.04 0.45 20.76
CA VAL A 118 -23.67 -0.88 20.91
C VAL A 118 -22.66 -1.97 21.27
N GLY A 119 -21.40 -1.61 21.54
CA GLY A 119 -20.36 -2.55 21.93
C GLY A 119 -20.50 -3.03 23.37
N HIS A 120 -20.30 -4.33 23.58
CA HIS A 120 -20.32 -4.98 24.89
C HIS A 120 -18.89 -5.10 25.45
N PRO A 121 -18.52 -4.38 26.51
CA PRO A 121 -17.20 -4.45 27.09
C PRO A 121 -16.96 -5.76 27.82
N HIS A 122 -15.78 -6.33 27.65
CA HIS A 122 -15.28 -7.51 28.31
C HIS A 122 -13.99 -7.20 29.06
N CYS A 123 -13.68 -7.96 30.07
CA CYS A 123 -12.43 -7.80 30.80
C CYS A 123 -11.24 -8.25 29.92
N TYR A 124 -10.31 -7.35 29.65
CA TYR A 124 -9.13 -7.68 28.86
C TYR A 124 -8.16 -8.67 29.52
N ASN A 125 -8.32 -8.95 30.84
CA ASN A 125 -7.52 -9.92 31.54
C ASN A 125 -8.17 -11.33 31.61
N CYS A 126 -9.51 -11.41 31.82
CA CYS A 126 -10.19 -12.71 32.03
C CYS A 126 -11.31 -12.99 31.00
N GLY A 127 -11.59 -12.07 30.06
CA GLY A 127 -12.60 -12.25 29.01
C GLY A 127 -14.06 -12.20 29.48
N ARG A 128 -14.36 -12.01 30.74
CA ARG A 128 -15.75 -11.95 31.23
C ARG A 128 -16.42 -10.64 30.81
N PRO A 129 -17.73 -10.67 30.53
CA PRO A 129 -18.48 -9.46 30.23
C PRO A 129 -18.48 -8.50 31.41
N ILE A 130 -18.39 -7.20 31.12
CA ILE A 130 -18.43 -6.12 32.08
C ILE A 130 -19.70 -5.30 31.80
N ALA A 131 -20.54 -5.09 32.80
CA ALA A 131 -21.69 -4.22 32.73
C ALA A 131 -21.61 -3.13 33.80
N ALA A 132 -21.89 -1.90 33.44
CA ALA A 132 -22.19 -0.86 34.42
C ALA A 132 -23.68 -0.96 34.75
N GLN A 133 -23.99 -0.95 35.99
CA GLN A 133 -25.38 -1.03 36.48
C GLN A 133 -25.79 0.34 37.02
N SER A 134 -26.93 0.87 36.58
CA SER A 134 -27.44 2.08 37.21
C SER A 134 -27.82 1.80 38.66
N ALA A 135 -27.80 2.82 39.53
CA ALA A 135 -28.22 2.70 40.90
C ALA A 135 -29.63 2.07 41.01
N GLU A 136 -30.57 2.41 40.08
CA GLU A 136 -31.89 1.80 40.01
C GLU A 136 -31.83 0.29 39.71
N GLN A 137 -31.00 -0.13 38.78
CA GLN A 137 -30.84 -1.56 38.46
C GLN A 137 -30.24 -2.34 39.64
N ILE A 138 -29.28 -1.72 40.32
CA ILE A 138 -28.71 -2.32 41.55
C ILE A 138 -29.81 -2.50 42.61
N ILE A 139 -30.62 -1.46 42.83
CA ILE A 139 -31.75 -1.49 43.77
C ILE A 139 -32.74 -2.58 43.35
N ASP A 140 -33.14 -2.64 42.07
CA ASP A 140 -34.08 -3.65 41.59
C ASP A 140 -33.56 -5.08 41.78
N GLN A 141 -32.26 -5.32 41.55
CA GLN A 141 -31.65 -6.62 41.77
C GLN A 141 -31.60 -6.97 43.29
N VAL A 142 -31.21 -6.03 44.14
CA VAL A 142 -31.21 -6.26 45.60
C VAL A 142 -32.62 -6.53 46.10
N MET A 143 -33.65 -5.87 45.57
CA MET A 143 -35.05 -6.10 45.92
C MET A 143 -35.59 -7.49 45.51
N THR A 144 -34.85 -8.27 44.68
CA THR A 144 -35.21 -9.67 44.39
C THR A 144 -34.81 -10.64 45.49
N LEU A 145 -34.09 -10.20 46.54
CA LEU A 145 -33.78 -11.05 47.68
C LEU A 145 -35.05 -11.52 48.39
N PRO A 146 -35.07 -12.74 48.98
CA PRO A 146 -36.24 -13.25 49.69
C PRO A 146 -36.65 -12.32 50.83
N GLU A 147 -37.94 -12.22 51.08
CA GLU A 147 -38.47 -11.45 52.25
C GLU A 147 -37.86 -11.93 53.57
N SER A 148 -37.66 -11.00 54.50
CA SER A 148 -37.01 -11.18 55.77
C SER A 148 -35.48 -11.47 55.73
N THR A 149 -34.85 -11.51 54.59
CA THR A 149 -33.38 -11.62 54.48
C THR A 149 -32.72 -10.42 55.11
N LYS A 150 -31.77 -10.67 56.05
CA LYS A 150 -30.94 -9.65 56.68
C LYS A 150 -29.69 -9.43 55.84
N PHE A 151 -29.44 -8.21 55.39
CA PHE A 151 -28.27 -7.90 54.60
C PHE A 151 -27.65 -6.56 54.99
N MET A 152 -26.38 -6.38 54.65
CA MET A 152 -25.64 -5.15 54.83
C MET A 152 -25.28 -4.54 53.46
N VAL A 153 -25.43 -3.22 53.34
CA VAL A 153 -24.91 -2.44 52.23
C VAL A 153 -23.53 -1.91 52.65
N LEU A 154 -22.51 -2.30 51.93
CA LEU A 154 -21.12 -2.01 52.21
C LEU A 154 -20.50 -1.15 51.09
N ALA A 155 -19.68 -0.17 51.46
CA ALA A 155 -18.84 0.60 50.57
C ALA A 155 -17.38 0.13 50.69
N PRO A 156 -16.83 -0.65 49.71
CA PRO A 156 -15.44 -1.13 49.76
C PRO A 156 -14.45 -0.03 49.38
N VAL A 157 -13.87 0.64 50.40
CA VAL A 157 -12.95 1.77 50.21
C VAL A 157 -11.50 1.34 49.98
N ILE A 158 -11.10 0.17 50.52
CA ILE A 158 -9.77 -0.41 50.31
C ILE A 158 -9.93 -1.87 49.90
N ARG A 159 -9.28 -2.27 48.79
CA ARG A 159 -9.26 -3.66 48.32
C ARG A 159 -7.82 -4.12 48.06
N GLY A 160 -7.34 -5.08 48.86
CA GLY A 160 -6.07 -5.75 48.69
C GLY A 160 -4.84 -4.85 48.73
N ARG A 161 -4.89 -3.71 49.39
CA ARG A 161 -3.78 -2.75 49.47
C ARG A 161 -3.07 -2.77 50.79
N LYS A 162 -1.75 -2.59 50.78
CA LYS A 162 -0.93 -2.49 52.01
C LYS A 162 -1.05 -1.09 52.63
N GLY A 163 -1.15 -1.00 53.94
CA GLY A 163 -1.23 0.28 54.64
C GLY A 163 -1.75 0.16 56.07
N GLU A 164 -1.57 1.19 56.89
CA GLU A 164 -2.07 1.25 58.31
C GLU A 164 -3.46 1.89 58.40
N TYR A 165 -3.86 2.71 57.43
CA TYR A 165 -5.18 3.33 57.25
C TYR A 165 -5.76 4.12 58.45
N GLY A 166 -4.96 4.51 59.43
CA GLY A 166 -5.42 5.26 60.60
C GLY A 166 -6.17 6.55 60.24
N ARG A 167 -5.67 7.33 59.29
CA ARG A 167 -6.35 8.55 58.83
C ARG A 167 -7.72 8.27 58.19
N LEU A 168 -7.84 7.19 57.42
CA LEU A 168 -9.11 6.77 56.85
C LEU A 168 -10.15 6.50 57.94
N PHE A 169 -9.78 5.80 58.99
CA PHE A 169 -10.70 5.53 60.11
C PHE A 169 -11.09 6.81 60.85
N GLU A 170 -10.19 7.80 61.04
CA GLU A 170 -10.50 9.10 61.61
C GLU A 170 -11.49 9.90 60.71
N GLU A 171 -11.28 9.88 59.43
CA GLU A 171 -12.14 10.50 58.42
C GLU A 171 -13.54 9.91 58.47
N LEU A 172 -13.66 8.57 58.43
CA LEU A 172 -14.94 7.87 58.51
C LEU A 172 -15.69 8.15 59.81
N ARG A 173 -14.97 8.30 60.94
CA ARG A 173 -15.57 8.72 62.24
C ARG A 173 -16.14 10.13 62.16
N SER A 174 -15.38 11.05 61.57
CA SER A 174 -15.81 12.46 61.41
C SER A 174 -17.04 12.61 60.53
N GLU A 175 -17.21 11.73 59.56
CA GLU A 175 -18.37 11.66 58.66
C GLU A 175 -19.59 10.96 59.29
N GLY A 176 -19.46 10.39 60.49
CA GLY A 176 -20.56 9.82 61.22
C GLY A 176 -20.80 8.31 60.99
N PHE A 177 -19.89 7.62 60.28
CA PHE A 177 -19.98 6.17 60.17
C PHE A 177 -19.61 5.49 61.49
N THR A 178 -20.29 4.38 61.79
CA THR A 178 -20.11 3.72 63.11
C THR A 178 -19.40 2.36 62.98
N ARG A 179 -19.40 1.74 61.82
CA ARG A 179 -18.87 0.39 61.61
C ARG A 179 -18.14 0.26 60.30
N VAL A 180 -17.09 -0.56 60.34
CA VAL A 180 -16.31 -0.99 59.18
C VAL A 180 -16.13 -2.50 59.20
N LYS A 181 -16.00 -3.11 58.05
CA LYS A 181 -15.57 -4.50 57.90
C LYS A 181 -14.11 -4.49 57.46
N VAL A 182 -13.23 -5.05 58.22
CA VAL A 182 -11.78 -5.11 58.00
C VAL A 182 -11.37 -6.58 57.89
N ASP A 183 -10.81 -6.97 56.78
CA ASP A 183 -10.34 -8.34 56.47
C ASP A 183 -11.41 -9.42 56.79
N GLY A 184 -12.67 -9.09 56.54
CA GLY A 184 -13.81 -9.97 56.76
C GLY A 184 -14.45 -9.84 58.15
N GLU A 185 -13.83 -9.14 59.09
CA GLU A 185 -14.35 -8.94 60.46
C GLU A 185 -15.07 -7.60 60.61
N LEU A 186 -16.26 -7.63 61.20
CA LEU A 186 -17.04 -6.42 61.53
C LEU A 186 -16.48 -5.76 62.81
N ARG A 187 -15.99 -4.51 62.68
CA ARG A 187 -15.41 -3.73 63.79
C ARG A 187 -16.15 -2.41 63.97
N ARG A 188 -16.14 -1.89 65.18
CA ARG A 188 -16.67 -0.54 65.45
C ARG A 188 -15.57 0.50 65.24
N LEU A 189 -15.91 1.59 64.61
CA LEU A 189 -14.96 2.70 64.41
C LEU A 189 -14.56 3.41 65.74
N GLU A 190 -15.30 3.22 66.79
CA GLU A 190 -14.94 3.69 68.15
C GLU A 190 -13.75 2.94 68.72
N GLU A 191 -13.49 1.71 68.32
CA GLU A 191 -12.35 0.89 68.69
C GLU A 191 -11.05 1.36 68.05
N ASP A 192 -9.90 1.15 68.69
CA ASP A 192 -8.60 1.38 68.08
C ASP A 192 -8.27 0.26 67.13
N ILE A 193 -8.43 0.56 65.82
CA ILE A 193 -8.15 -0.38 64.76
C ILE A 193 -6.70 -0.15 64.27
N VAL A 194 -5.80 -1.03 64.67
CA VAL A 194 -4.38 -1.01 64.26
C VAL A 194 -4.14 -2.07 63.21
N LEU A 195 -3.68 -1.68 62.04
CA LEU A 195 -3.36 -2.57 60.93
C LEU A 195 -1.86 -2.59 60.65
N ASP A 196 -1.35 -3.76 60.25
CA ASP A 196 0.08 -3.88 59.91
C ASP A 196 0.31 -3.47 58.40
N LYS A 197 1.11 -2.44 58.20
CA LYS A 197 1.46 -1.93 56.86
C LYS A 197 2.11 -2.95 55.91
N LYS A 198 2.56 -4.10 56.43
CA LYS A 198 3.20 -5.15 55.61
C LYS A 198 2.20 -6.05 54.92
N PHE A 199 0.99 -6.18 55.46
CA PHE A 199 -0.07 -7.03 54.90
C PHE A 199 -1.01 -6.24 54.01
N LYS A 200 -1.72 -6.95 53.12
CA LYS A 200 -2.80 -6.40 52.31
C LYS A 200 -4.08 -6.44 53.13
N HIS A 201 -4.84 -5.38 53.12
CA HIS A 201 -6.09 -5.25 53.85
C HIS A 201 -7.25 -4.96 52.91
N ASP A 202 -8.43 -5.45 53.24
CA ASP A 202 -9.71 -5.15 52.63
C ASP A 202 -10.57 -4.40 53.67
N ILE A 203 -10.98 -3.16 53.33
CA ILE A 203 -11.76 -2.32 54.23
C ILE A 203 -13.04 -1.87 53.52
N SER A 204 -14.20 -2.24 54.10
CA SER A 204 -15.52 -1.82 53.62
C SER A 204 -16.25 -1.06 54.71
N VAL A 205 -16.81 0.10 54.38
CA VAL A 205 -17.65 0.89 55.27
C VAL A 205 -19.05 0.31 55.28
N VAL A 206 -19.62 0.05 56.47
CA VAL A 206 -21.02 -0.39 56.60
C VAL A 206 -21.91 0.84 56.47
N ILE A 207 -22.58 0.97 55.35
CA ILE A 207 -23.51 2.08 55.07
C ILE A 207 -24.84 1.87 55.78
N ASP A 208 -25.43 0.66 55.59
CA ASP A 208 -26.68 0.35 56.29
C ASP A 208 -26.81 -1.16 56.55
N ARG A 209 -27.67 -1.50 57.53
CA ARG A 209 -28.07 -2.89 57.88
C ARG A 209 -29.58 -2.99 57.73
N LEU A 210 -30.01 -3.75 56.76
CA LEU A 210 -31.39 -3.78 56.32
C LEU A 210 -31.98 -5.18 56.41
N VAL A 211 -33.29 -5.23 56.51
CA VAL A 211 -34.08 -6.48 56.40
C VAL A 211 -35.01 -6.33 55.23
N MET A 212 -35.00 -7.28 54.30
CA MET A 212 -35.80 -7.22 53.10
C MET A 212 -37.28 -7.14 53.40
N ARG A 213 -37.92 -6.08 52.91
CA ARG A 213 -39.36 -5.79 52.99
C ARG A 213 -39.80 -5.04 51.73
N PRO A 214 -41.12 -5.13 51.34
CA PRO A 214 -41.59 -4.43 50.13
C PRO A 214 -41.49 -2.90 50.19
N ASP A 215 -41.50 -2.28 51.35
CA ASP A 215 -41.43 -0.84 51.59
C ASP A 215 -39.97 -0.29 51.70
N LEU A 216 -38.97 -1.15 51.55
CA LEU A 216 -37.57 -0.82 51.78
C LEU A 216 -36.96 0.05 50.66
N ARG A 217 -37.57 0.08 49.46
CA ARG A 217 -36.99 0.65 48.24
C ARG A 217 -36.34 2.03 48.41
N LYS A 218 -37.01 2.96 49.12
CA LYS A 218 -36.50 4.33 49.33
C LYS A 218 -35.24 4.36 50.17
N ARG A 219 -35.23 3.63 51.31
CA ARG A 219 -34.07 3.59 52.20
C ARG A 219 -32.90 2.84 51.56
N LEU A 220 -33.19 1.79 50.79
CA LEU A 220 -32.17 1.08 50.02
C LEU A 220 -31.54 1.99 48.96
N ALA A 221 -32.33 2.85 48.28
CA ALA A 221 -31.83 3.81 47.30
C ALA A 221 -30.83 4.78 47.96
N ASP A 222 -31.20 5.41 49.09
CA ASP A 222 -30.30 6.32 49.81
C ASP A 222 -28.99 5.62 50.23
N SER A 223 -29.10 4.35 50.65
CA SER A 223 -27.93 3.55 51.08
C SER A 223 -27.05 3.15 49.90
N VAL A 224 -27.61 2.75 48.78
CA VAL A 224 -26.87 2.39 47.57
C VAL A 224 -26.18 3.63 46.97
N GLU A 225 -26.88 4.78 46.86
CA GLU A 225 -26.28 6.03 46.38
C GLU A 225 -25.12 6.47 47.28
N THR A 226 -25.25 6.37 48.61
CA THR A 226 -24.18 6.67 49.54
C THR A 226 -23.00 5.74 49.39
N ALA A 227 -23.24 4.42 49.22
CA ALA A 227 -22.19 3.42 49.01
C ALA A 227 -21.42 3.65 47.72
N VAL A 228 -22.15 3.87 46.60
CA VAL A 228 -21.60 4.14 45.27
C VAL A 228 -20.74 5.41 45.30
N ALA A 229 -21.21 6.49 45.88
CA ALA A 229 -20.46 7.75 46.02
C ALA A 229 -19.18 7.58 46.84
N ARG A 230 -19.23 6.78 47.93
CA ARG A 230 -18.10 6.59 48.86
C ARG A 230 -17.03 5.63 48.35
N ALA A 231 -17.42 4.57 47.63
CA ALA A 231 -16.53 3.54 47.09
C ALA A 231 -16.28 3.69 45.62
N GLU A 232 -16.29 4.92 45.12
CA GLU A 232 -15.98 5.23 43.70
C GLU A 232 -16.74 4.37 42.69
N GLY A 233 -18.02 4.15 42.89
CA GLY A 233 -18.89 3.41 41.98
C GLY A 233 -19.11 1.94 42.33
N ILE A 234 -18.70 1.49 43.48
CA ILE A 234 -18.84 0.09 43.91
C ILE A 234 -19.71 -0.02 45.14
N VAL A 235 -20.59 -1.02 45.18
CA VAL A 235 -21.37 -1.37 46.36
C VAL A 235 -21.39 -2.88 46.56
N ASP A 236 -21.09 -3.33 47.76
CA ASP A 236 -21.18 -4.72 48.16
C ASP A 236 -22.45 -4.93 49.00
N VAL A 237 -23.22 -5.95 48.66
CA VAL A 237 -24.40 -6.37 49.45
C VAL A 237 -24.10 -7.74 50.05
N GLU A 238 -23.97 -7.77 51.35
CA GLU A 238 -23.66 -8.99 52.10
C GLU A 238 -24.89 -9.55 52.79
N ASN A 239 -25.21 -10.80 52.53
CA ASN A 239 -26.18 -11.53 53.30
C ASN A 239 -25.62 -11.89 54.69
N VAL A 240 -26.22 -11.36 55.75
CA VAL A 240 -25.70 -11.54 57.14
C VAL A 240 -25.77 -12.98 57.59
N GLU A 241 -26.69 -13.80 57.11
CA GLU A 241 -26.88 -15.19 57.54
C GLU A 241 -25.96 -16.18 56.82
N THR A 242 -25.70 -15.94 55.51
CA THR A 242 -24.84 -16.81 54.71
C THR A 242 -23.41 -16.30 54.58
N GLY A 243 -23.18 -15.00 54.81
CA GLY A 243 -21.90 -14.36 54.61
C GLY A 243 -21.56 -14.14 53.12
N GLU A 244 -22.49 -14.41 52.21
CA GLU A 244 -22.31 -14.25 50.79
C GLU A 244 -22.35 -12.77 50.42
N ILE A 245 -21.34 -12.32 49.68
CA ILE A 245 -21.20 -10.94 49.23
C ILE A 245 -21.44 -10.87 47.70
N THR A 246 -22.46 -10.09 47.30
CA THR A 246 -22.71 -9.75 45.93
C THR A 246 -22.21 -8.34 45.66
N THR A 247 -21.26 -8.19 44.75
CA THR A 247 -20.70 -6.88 44.35
C THR A 247 -21.41 -6.33 43.13
N TYR A 248 -21.80 -5.06 43.18
CA TYR A 248 -22.38 -4.28 42.09
C TYR A 248 -21.48 -3.07 41.80
N SER A 249 -21.54 -2.56 40.57
CA SER A 249 -20.77 -1.36 40.17
C SER A 249 -21.55 -0.50 39.18
N ASP A 250 -21.53 0.82 39.39
CA ASP A 250 -22.04 1.80 38.44
C ASP A 250 -20.99 2.15 37.34
N ARG A 251 -19.76 1.66 37.49
CA ARG A 251 -18.67 1.82 36.53
C ARG A 251 -18.40 0.52 35.80
N PHE A 252 -17.85 0.65 34.60
CA PHE A 252 -17.35 -0.52 33.85
C PHE A 252 -16.13 -1.12 34.56
N MET A 253 -16.35 -2.09 35.42
CA MET A 253 -15.29 -2.77 36.15
C MET A 253 -15.51 -4.28 36.21
N CYS A 254 -14.44 -5.04 36.01
CA CYS A 254 -14.48 -6.48 36.21
C CYS A 254 -14.49 -6.82 37.69
N LEU A 255 -15.58 -7.36 38.18
CA LEU A 255 -15.73 -7.75 39.61
C LEU A 255 -14.77 -8.88 40.01
N HIS A 256 -14.26 -9.68 39.05
CA HIS A 256 -13.34 -10.78 39.34
C HIS A 256 -11.87 -10.33 39.37
N CYS A 257 -11.42 -9.48 38.42
CA CYS A 257 -10.02 -9.03 38.32
C CYS A 257 -9.76 -7.66 38.97
N GLY A 258 -10.81 -6.93 39.37
CA GLY A 258 -10.69 -5.55 39.85
C GLY A 258 -10.26 -4.54 38.76
N THR A 259 -10.28 -4.94 37.50
CA THR A 259 -9.81 -4.13 36.36
C THR A 259 -10.95 -3.20 35.94
N SER A 260 -10.69 -1.89 35.89
CA SER A 260 -11.65 -0.90 35.41
C SER A 260 -11.48 -0.66 33.90
N MET A 261 -12.59 -0.44 33.21
CA MET A 261 -12.66 -0.01 31.81
C MET A 261 -13.03 1.47 31.76
N PRO A 262 -12.43 2.27 30.88
CA PRO A 262 -12.84 3.64 30.66
C PRO A 262 -14.24 3.67 30.04
N GLU A 263 -14.91 4.82 30.11
CA GLU A 263 -16.18 5.05 29.42
C GLU A 263 -16.02 4.84 27.90
N LEU A 264 -17.03 4.19 27.30
CA LEU A 264 -16.99 3.84 25.87
C LEU A 264 -17.25 5.08 25.01
N GLU A 265 -16.19 5.69 24.54
CA GLU A 265 -16.22 6.84 23.61
C GLU A 265 -15.60 6.50 22.26
N PRO A 266 -16.04 7.12 21.13
CA PRO A 266 -15.46 6.87 19.82
C PRO A 266 -13.93 7.10 19.74
N ARG A 267 -13.37 8.02 20.55
CA ARG A 267 -11.93 8.29 20.61
C ARG A 267 -11.12 7.12 21.16
N MET A 268 -11.72 6.28 21.98
CA MET A 268 -11.10 5.06 22.52
C MET A 268 -10.80 4.02 21.44
N PHE A 269 -11.55 4.02 20.34
CA PHE A 269 -11.37 3.12 19.21
C PHE A 269 -10.52 3.73 18.08
N SER A 270 -9.90 4.89 18.30
CA SER A 270 -9.05 5.56 17.31
C SER A 270 -7.58 5.24 17.57
N PHE A 271 -6.94 4.55 16.64
CA PHE A 271 -5.49 4.34 16.68
C PHE A 271 -4.66 5.59 16.34
N ASN A 272 -5.31 6.69 15.90
CA ASN A 272 -4.68 8.00 15.71
C ASN A 272 -4.80 8.89 16.96
N SER A 273 -5.53 8.44 17.99
CA SER A 273 -5.70 9.16 19.25
C SER A 273 -4.88 8.50 20.37
N PRO A 274 -4.21 9.26 21.25
CA PRO A 274 -3.50 8.71 22.40
C PRO A 274 -4.40 7.90 23.36
N HIS A 275 -5.72 8.16 23.32
CA HIS A 275 -6.69 7.45 24.15
C HIS A 275 -6.95 6.00 23.69
N GLY A 276 -6.84 5.75 22.36
CA GLY A 276 -7.11 4.42 21.80
C GLY A 276 -5.87 3.71 21.28
N ALA A 277 -4.83 4.45 20.90
CA ALA A 277 -3.62 3.90 20.30
C ALA A 277 -2.84 3.00 21.26
N CYS A 278 -2.35 1.88 20.79
CA CYS A 278 -1.38 1.06 21.53
C CYS A 278 -0.18 1.93 21.93
N PRO A 279 0.20 1.96 23.22
CA PRO A 279 1.26 2.85 23.70
C PRO A 279 2.63 2.52 23.12
N ARG A 280 2.90 1.25 22.80
CA ARG A 280 4.18 0.79 22.27
C ARG A 280 4.41 1.18 20.81
N CYS A 281 3.46 0.90 19.93
CA CYS A 281 3.57 1.23 18.50
C CYS A 281 2.91 2.55 18.11
N THR A 282 2.36 3.29 19.07
CA THR A 282 1.65 4.57 18.85
C THR A 282 0.60 4.50 17.73
N GLY A 283 -0.10 3.35 17.64
CA GLY A 283 -1.16 3.11 16.65
C GLY A 283 -0.69 2.66 15.26
N LEU A 284 0.60 2.35 15.07
CA LEU A 284 1.11 1.85 13.80
C LEU A 284 0.79 0.36 13.58
N GLY A 285 0.66 -0.42 14.65
CA GLY A 285 0.43 -1.87 14.59
C GLY A 285 1.69 -2.69 14.33
N SER A 286 2.75 -2.05 13.86
CA SER A 286 4.03 -2.67 13.53
C SER A 286 5.18 -1.78 14.00
N GLN A 287 6.35 -2.35 14.06
CA GLN A 287 7.59 -1.63 14.33
C GLN A 287 8.71 -2.17 13.46
N MET A 288 9.67 -1.30 13.12
CA MET A 288 10.88 -1.69 12.41
C MET A 288 11.83 -2.33 13.42
N GLU A 289 12.21 -3.56 13.18
CA GLU A 289 13.15 -4.32 14.02
C GLU A 289 14.29 -4.85 13.16
N ILE A 290 15.49 -4.93 13.74
CA ILE A 290 16.62 -5.57 13.07
C ILE A 290 16.34 -7.06 12.95
N ASP A 291 16.41 -7.57 11.72
CA ASP A 291 16.13 -8.97 11.40
C ASP A 291 17.44 -9.77 11.39
N PRO A 292 17.58 -10.78 12.28
CA PRO A 292 18.76 -11.64 12.27
C PRO A 292 18.98 -12.39 10.95
N GLU A 293 17.92 -12.73 10.22
CA GLU A 293 18.04 -13.40 8.92
C GLU A 293 18.61 -12.48 7.84
N LEU A 294 18.40 -11.16 7.94
CA LEU A 294 19.04 -10.18 7.06
C LEU A 294 20.48 -9.89 7.46
N ILE A 295 20.85 -10.13 8.73
CA ILE A 295 22.25 -10.08 9.17
C ILE A 295 23.03 -11.27 8.63
N VAL A 296 22.42 -12.47 8.62
CA VAL A 296 22.99 -13.73 8.13
C VAL A 296 22.08 -14.34 7.06
N PRO A 297 22.10 -13.80 5.85
CA PRO A 297 21.20 -14.26 4.79
C PRO A 297 21.57 -15.63 4.21
N ASP A 298 22.80 -16.07 4.36
CA ASP A 298 23.30 -17.38 3.94
C ASP A 298 24.00 -18.08 5.11
N PRO A 299 23.31 -18.95 5.83
CA PRO A 299 23.86 -19.66 6.98
C PRO A 299 24.92 -20.71 6.63
N SER A 300 25.04 -21.11 5.35
CA SER A 300 26.09 -22.02 4.89
C SER A 300 27.48 -21.38 4.82
N LEU A 301 27.57 -20.05 4.87
CA LEU A 301 28.82 -19.32 4.88
C LEU A 301 29.45 -19.30 6.29
N SER A 302 30.79 -19.33 6.33
CA SER A 302 31.57 -19.14 7.55
C SER A 302 31.75 -17.65 7.89
N LEU A 303 32.25 -17.36 9.10
CA LEU A 303 32.56 -15.98 9.53
C LEU A 303 33.61 -15.34 8.61
N ASN A 304 34.63 -16.10 8.16
CA ASN A 304 35.67 -15.67 7.22
C ASN A 304 35.09 -15.43 5.81
N GLU A 305 34.13 -16.22 5.38
CA GLU A 305 33.44 -16.03 4.10
C GLU A 305 32.42 -14.89 4.10
N GLY A 306 32.17 -14.29 5.27
CA GLY A 306 31.34 -13.10 5.42
C GLY A 306 29.88 -13.38 5.77
N ALA A 307 29.59 -14.44 6.51
CA ALA A 307 28.25 -14.75 7.02
C ALA A 307 27.58 -13.54 7.68
N LEU A 308 28.34 -12.72 8.43
CA LEU A 308 27.86 -11.49 9.09
C LEU A 308 27.92 -10.29 8.13
N VAL A 309 26.93 -10.12 7.30
CA VAL A 309 26.91 -9.14 6.21
C VAL A 309 27.14 -7.68 6.63
N PRO A 310 26.59 -7.13 7.74
CA PRO A 310 26.83 -5.75 8.14
C PRO A 310 28.30 -5.45 8.44
N TRP A 311 29.07 -6.49 8.79
CA TRP A 311 30.48 -6.38 9.13
C TRP A 311 31.41 -6.75 7.98
N SER A 312 31.04 -7.70 7.15
CA SER A 312 31.85 -8.13 6.00
C SER A 312 32.01 -7.04 4.94
N THR A 313 31.06 -6.12 4.83
CA THR A 313 31.09 -4.98 3.89
C THR A 313 31.77 -3.73 4.47
N SER A 314 32.20 -3.76 5.74
CA SER A 314 32.81 -2.64 6.41
C SER A 314 34.32 -2.58 6.10
N ALA A 315 34.80 -1.43 5.69
CA ALA A 315 36.25 -1.18 5.52
C ALA A 315 37.03 -1.06 6.86
N SER A 316 36.40 -1.33 7.99
CA SER A 316 36.94 -1.19 9.32
C SER A 316 37.47 -2.52 9.87
N ASN A 317 38.78 -2.62 10.12
CA ASN A 317 39.37 -3.79 10.79
C ASN A 317 38.86 -4.00 12.23
N TYR A 318 38.08 -3.08 12.76
CA TYR A 318 37.48 -3.19 14.10
C TYR A 318 36.53 -4.39 14.21
N TYR A 319 35.63 -4.55 13.22
CA TYR A 319 34.65 -5.62 13.24
C TYR A 319 35.28 -7.01 13.06
N GLU A 320 36.29 -7.13 12.18
CA GLU A 320 37.07 -8.35 12.00
C GLU A 320 37.79 -8.77 13.30
N GLN A 321 38.40 -7.82 13.98
CA GLN A 321 39.08 -8.06 15.26
C GLN A 321 38.12 -8.45 16.37
N MET A 322 36.91 -7.88 16.36
CA MET A 322 35.86 -8.22 17.30
C MET A 322 35.30 -9.62 17.06
N THR A 323 35.08 -9.96 15.80
CA THR A 323 34.63 -11.31 15.39
C THR A 323 35.65 -12.37 15.83
N GLN A 324 36.95 -12.13 15.55
CA GLN A 324 38.02 -13.02 15.99
C GLN A 324 38.09 -13.16 17.51
N ALA A 325 37.97 -12.05 18.26
CA ALA A 325 38.05 -12.09 19.73
C ALA A 325 36.84 -12.84 20.36
N ILE A 326 35.68 -12.84 19.70
CA ILE A 326 34.53 -13.63 20.12
C ILE A 326 34.75 -15.12 19.80
N ALA A 327 35.21 -15.43 18.59
CA ALA A 327 35.55 -16.79 18.18
C ALA A 327 36.61 -17.42 19.13
N ASP A 328 37.67 -16.67 19.45
CA ASP A 328 38.72 -17.10 20.39
C ASP A 328 38.16 -17.38 21.79
N LYS A 329 37.23 -16.54 22.28
CA LYS A 329 36.64 -16.71 23.61
C LYS A 329 35.81 -17.99 23.76
N TRP A 330 35.13 -18.37 22.70
CA TRP A 330 34.28 -19.59 22.69
C TRP A 330 34.92 -20.76 21.96
N GLU A 331 36.20 -20.66 21.64
CA GLU A 331 37.02 -21.72 21.00
C GLU A 331 36.40 -22.24 19.71
N VAL A 332 35.88 -21.32 18.87
CA VAL A 332 35.20 -21.65 17.61
C VAL A 332 36.12 -21.29 16.44
N ASP A 333 36.16 -22.18 15.44
CA ASP A 333 36.86 -21.92 14.19
C ASP A 333 36.08 -20.93 13.31
N MET A 334 36.74 -19.90 12.82
CA MET A 334 36.21 -18.87 11.94
C MET A 334 35.75 -19.40 10.57
N ASP A 335 36.24 -20.59 10.18
CA ASP A 335 35.88 -21.24 8.91
C ASP A 335 34.69 -22.21 9.05
N THR A 336 34.13 -22.35 10.26
CA THR A 336 32.91 -23.14 10.50
C THR A 336 31.71 -22.41 9.90
N PRO A 337 30.83 -23.09 9.11
CA PRO A 337 29.57 -22.52 8.64
C PRO A 337 28.72 -22.00 9.79
N TRP A 338 28.02 -20.88 9.56
CA TRP A 338 27.19 -20.26 10.60
C TRP A 338 26.14 -21.21 11.18
N GLU A 339 25.52 -22.08 10.35
CA GLU A 339 24.51 -23.05 10.78
C GLU A 339 25.08 -24.11 11.72
N ASP A 340 26.36 -24.45 11.59
CA ASP A 340 27.06 -25.45 12.41
C ASP A 340 27.64 -24.86 13.71
N LEU A 341 27.63 -23.53 13.86
CA LEU A 341 28.06 -22.87 15.08
C LEU A 341 27.10 -23.17 16.25
N PRO A 342 27.61 -23.39 17.49
CA PRO A 342 26.76 -23.56 18.65
C PRO A 342 25.77 -22.39 18.82
N GLU A 343 24.51 -22.66 19.18
CA GLU A 343 23.47 -21.68 19.35
C GLU A 343 23.89 -20.52 20.29
N LYS A 344 24.59 -20.83 21.37
CA LYS A 344 25.11 -19.84 22.32
C LYS A 344 26.08 -18.85 21.67
N VAL A 345 26.88 -19.32 20.72
CA VAL A 345 27.85 -18.49 19.99
C VAL A 345 27.12 -17.61 18.98
N ARG A 346 26.18 -18.19 18.22
CA ARG A 346 25.32 -17.44 17.30
C ARG A 346 24.54 -16.34 18.03
N HIS A 347 23.95 -16.67 19.19
CA HIS A 347 23.25 -15.70 20.02
C HIS A 347 24.20 -14.60 20.54
N CYS A 348 25.45 -14.94 20.89
CA CYS A 348 26.44 -13.95 21.32
C CYS A 348 26.77 -12.96 20.19
N PHE A 349 26.99 -13.41 18.96
CA PHE A 349 27.22 -12.52 17.83
C PHE A 349 26.05 -11.57 17.56
N LEU A 350 24.82 -12.07 17.66
CA LEU A 350 23.63 -11.28 17.39
C LEU A 350 23.30 -10.31 18.53
N TYR A 351 23.28 -10.78 19.78
CA TYR A 351 22.73 -10.03 20.92
C TYR A 351 23.76 -9.65 21.98
N GLY A 352 25.03 -10.05 21.81
CA GLY A 352 26.12 -9.67 22.69
C GLY A 352 26.43 -10.63 23.83
N THR A 353 27.40 -10.22 24.65
CA THR A 353 27.99 -11.07 25.71
C THR A 353 27.31 -10.93 27.06
N ASN A 354 26.08 -10.39 27.14
CA ASN A 354 25.35 -10.14 28.39
C ASN A 354 26.18 -9.43 29.49
N GLY A 355 27.06 -8.52 29.07
CA GLY A 355 27.92 -7.72 29.95
C GLY A 355 29.28 -8.34 30.28
N GLU A 356 29.56 -9.57 29.86
CA GLU A 356 30.88 -10.15 29.98
C GLU A 356 31.87 -9.45 29.06
N LYS A 357 33.12 -9.27 29.58
CA LYS A 357 34.19 -8.67 28.81
C LYS A 357 34.87 -9.68 27.87
N VAL A 358 35.20 -9.21 26.69
CA VAL A 358 35.95 -9.95 25.67
C VAL A 358 37.34 -9.32 25.54
N TYR A 359 38.36 -10.16 25.43
CA TYR A 359 39.73 -9.73 25.24
C TYR A 359 39.99 -9.55 23.75
N VAL A 360 40.15 -8.30 23.31
CA VAL A 360 40.45 -7.95 21.92
C VAL A 360 41.95 -7.65 21.78
N SER A 361 42.60 -8.39 20.92
CA SER A 361 44.04 -8.21 20.60
C SER A 361 44.19 -7.81 19.13
N TYR A 362 44.85 -6.72 18.85
CA TYR A 362 45.07 -6.23 17.49
C TYR A 362 46.44 -5.65 17.26
N ARG A 363 46.87 -5.56 16.00
CA ARG A 363 48.05 -4.83 15.59
C ARG A 363 47.68 -3.45 15.06
N ASN A 364 48.30 -2.39 15.63
CA ASN A 364 48.04 -1.05 15.15
C ASN A 364 48.75 -0.79 13.80
N ARG A 365 48.57 0.40 13.20
CA ARG A 365 49.19 0.82 11.94
C ARG A 365 50.72 0.71 11.92
N TYR A 366 51.36 0.65 13.10
CA TYR A 366 52.80 0.54 13.26
C TYR A 366 53.26 -0.88 13.59
N GLY A 367 52.41 -1.89 13.43
CA GLY A 367 52.72 -3.31 13.67
C GLY A 367 52.79 -3.71 15.15
N ARG A 368 52.57 -2.79 16.10
CA ARG A 368 52.63 -3.07 17.55
C ARG A 368 51.37 -3.76 18.02
N LYS A 369 51.52 -4.89 18.73
CA LYS A 369 50.41 -5.61 19.36
C LYS A 369 49.86 -4.77 20.50
N ARG A 370 48.55 -4.55 20.49
CA ARG A 370 47.83 -3.90 21.56
C ARG A 370 46.63 -4.75 21.93
N SER A 371 46.18 -4.65 23.19
CA SER A 371 45.02 -5.39 23.67
C SER A 371 44.22 -4.58 24.67
N TYR A 372 42.95 -4.83 24.72
CA TYR A 372 42.02 -4.21 25.68
C TYR A 372 40.86 -5.15 25.98
N MET A 373 40.23 -4.95 27.12
CA MET A 373 39.02 -5.66 27.52
C MET A 373 37.82 -4.78 27.20
N THR A 374 36.87 -5.28 26.42
CA THR A 374 35.64 -4.56 26.07
C THR A 374 34.40 -5.43 26.25
N ARG A 375 33.23 -4.80 26.36
CA ARG A 375 31.94 -5.48 26.32
C ARG A 375 31.49 -5.48 24.86
N PHE A 376 30.94 -6.59 24.42
CA PHE A 376 30.38 -6.72 23.11
C PHE A 376 28.85 -6.64 23.20
N GLU A 377 28.25 -5.66 22.54
CA GLU A 377 26.82 -5.38 22.62
C GLU A 377 25.96 -6.22 21.67
N GLY A 378 26.60 -6.93 20.72
CA GLY A 378 25.88 -7.66 19.66
C GLY A 378 25.59 -6.81 18.43
N ILE A 379 25.42 -7.48 17.28
CA ILE A 379 25.18 -6.78 16.00
C ILE A 379 23.81 -6.13 15.99
N VAL A 380 22.78 -6.83 16.45
CA VAL A 380 21.39 -6.33 16.53
C VAL A 380 21.35 -5.07 17.38
N THR A 381 21.83 -5.14 18.61
CA THR A 381 21.83 -4.01 19.56
C THR A 381 22.66 -2.82 19.05
N ASN A 382 23.81 -3.10 18.40
CA ASN A 382 24.65 -2.06 17.79
C ASN A 382 23.91 -1.33 16.66
N LEU A 383 23.26 -2.07 15.74
CA LEU A 383 22.51 -1.48 14.65
C LEU A 383 21.30 -0.70 15.15
N GLU A 384 20.55 -1.21 16.13
CA GLU A 384 19.44 -0.49 16.75
C GLU A 384 19.87 0.81 17.43
N ARG A 385 20.96 0.77 18.20
CA ARG A 385 21.49 1.97 18.83
C ARG A 385 21.93 2.99 17.77
N ARG A 386 22.69 2.57 16.77
CA ARG A 386 23.13 3.45 15.67
C ARG A 386 21.93 4.02 14.89
N TYR A 387 20.87 3.26 14.67
CA TYR A 387 19.66 3.74 14.00
C TYR A 387 18.99 4.88 14.77
N ARG A 388 18.95 4.77 16.12
CA ARG A 388 18.39 5.82 16.99
C ARG A 388 19.28 7.06 17.10
N GLU A 389 20.61 6.89 17.10
CA GLU A 389 21.57 7.96 17.36
C GLU A 389 22.06 8.70 16.11
N THR A 390 21.83 8.15 14.90
CA THR A 390 22.35 8.77 13.67
C THR A 390 21.46 9.90 13.18
N ASP A 391 22.10 11.06 12.87
CA ASP A 391 21.46 12.19 12.19
C ASP A 391 21.60 12.11 10.66
N SER A 392 22.34 11.11 10.13
CA SER A 392 22.58 10.94 8.71
C SER A 392 21.52 10.04 8.06
N ASP A 393 20.70 10.59 7.16
CA ASP A 393 19.71 9.84 6.40
C ASP A 393 20.32 8.67 5.64
N HIS A 394 21.49 8.86 5.03
CA HIS A 394 22.19 7.78 4.32
C HIS A 394 22.63 6.63 5.25
N SER A 395 23.04 6.95 6.49
CA SER A 395 23.39 5.92 7.47
C SER A 395 22.14 5.19 7.96
N ARG A 396 21.03 5.91 8.10
CA ARG A 396 19.75 5.35 8.48
C ARG A 396 19.23 4.41 7.40
N GLU A 397 19.21 4.84 6.12
CA GLU A 397 18.84 3.99 4.97
C GLU A 397 19.65 2.69 4.90
N LYS A 398 20.96 2.76 5.16
CA LYS A 398 21.81 1.56 5.19
C LYS A 398 21.47 0.59 6.32
N ILE A 399 21.06 1.08 7.47
CA ILE A 399 20.65 0.23 8.59
C ILE A 399 19.27 -0.37 8.31
N GLU A 400 18.37 0.39 7.67
CA GLU A 400 17.05 -0.08 7.24
C GLU A 400 17.11 -1.29 6.29
N GLU A 401 18.23 -1.47 5.54
CA GLU A 401 18.44 -2.67 4.74
C GLU A 401 18.49 -3.98 5.56
N TYR A 402 18.74 -3.88 6.87
CA TYR A 402 18.79 -5.00 7.82
C TYR A 402 17.56 -5.04 8.74
N MET A 403 16.54 -4.22 8.45
CA MET A 403 15.32 -4.16 9.24
C MET A 403 14.13 -4.76 8.49
N THR A 404 13.25 -5.40 9.25
CA THR A 404 11.96 -5.88 8.76
C THR A 404 10.84 -5.24 9.56
N LEU A 405 9.65 -5.20 8.96
CA LEU A 405 8.44 -4.68 9.59
C LEU A 405 7.75 -5.82 10.33
N SER A 406 7.91 -5.87 11.66
CA SER A 406 7.31 -6.89 12.52
C SER A 406 6.02 -6.40 13.17
N PRO A 407 5.01 -7.26 13.39
CA PRO A 407 3.85 -6.89 14.19
C PRO A 407 4.27 -6.44 15.59
N CYS A 408 3.63 -5.39 16.11
CA CYS A 408 3.91 -4.92 17.47
C CYS A 408 3.66 -6.03 18.49
N PRO A 409 4.62 -6.38 19.36
CA PRO A 409 4.50 -7.49 20.30
C PRO A 409 3.45 -7.27 21.41
N GLU A 410 2.99 -6.03 21.61
CA GLU A 410 1.95 -5.73 22.59
C GLU A 410 0.53 -5.82 22.01
N CYS A 411 0.29 -5.26 20.82
CA CYS A 411 -1.04 -5.28 20.22
C CYS A 411 -1.17 -6.30 19.06
N HIS A 412 -0.12 -7.04 18.73
CA HIS A 412 -0.12 -8.05 17.65
C HIS A 412 -0.73 -7.56 16.33
N GLY A 413 -0.44 -6.31 15.98
CA GLY A 413 -0.96 -5.67 14.77
C GLY A 413 -2.31 -4.97 14.93
N ALA A 414 -3.01 -5.11 16.07
CA ALA A 414 -4.34 -4.56 16.28
C ALA A 414 -4.37 -3.02 16.45
N ARG A 415 -3.22 -2.35 16.60
CA ARG A 415 -3.04 -0.88 16.69
C ARG A 415 -3.65 -0.21 17.94
N LEU A 416 -4.56 -0.87 18.66
CA LEU A 416 -5.35 -0.32 19.75
C LEU A 416 -4.88 -0.85 21.11
N ARG A 417 -5.32 -0.17 22.16
CA ARG A 417 -5.11 -0.59 23.55
C ARG A 417 -5.93 -1.84 23.89
N PRO A 418 -5.51 -2.64 24.89
CA PRO A 418 -6.25 -3.84 25.31
C PRO A 418 -7.71 -3.57 25.71
N GLU A 419 -7.98 -2.43 26.34
CA GLU A 419 -9.33 -2.02 26.75
C GLU A 419 -10.25 -1.86 25.52
N SER A 420 -9.75 -1.24 24.46
CA SER A 420 -10.50 -1.03 23.21
C SER A 420 -10.73 -2.34 22.47
N LEU A 421 -9.75 -3.26 22.53
CA LEU A 421 -9.83 -4.57 21.87
C LEU A 421 -10.83 -5.52 22.55
N ALA A 422 -11.09 -5.29 23.83
CA ALA A 422 -12.00 -6.11 24.63
C ALA A 422 -13.49 -5.71 24.52
N VAL A 423 -13.83 -4.75 23.66
CA VAL A 423 -15.23 -4.39 23.37
C VAL A 423 -15.70 -5.15 22.14
N LEU A 424 -16.78 -5.92 22.27
CA LEU A 424 -17.25 -6.84 21.24
C LEU A 424 -18.67 -6.47 20.74
N ILE A 425 -18.91 -6.70 19.45
CA ILE A 425 -20.25 -6.72 18.84
C ILE A 425 -20.38 -8.06 18.12
N GLY A 426 -21.47 -8.81 18.37
CA GLY A 426 -21.64 -10.14 17.77
C GLY A 426 -20.43 -11.07 18.00
N GLY A 427 -19.72 -10.93 19.13
CA GLY A 427 -18.52 -11.70 19.47
C GLY A 427 -17.21 -11.20 18.85
N LEU A 428 -17.23 -10.15 18.03
CA LEU A 428 -16.04 -9.60 17.36
C LEU A 428 -15.62 -8.25 17.91
N GLY A 429 -14.30 -8.07 18.12
CA GLY A 429 -13.69 -6.78 18.36
C GLY A 429 -13.53 -5.98 17.05
N ILE A 430 -13.44 -4.65 17.15
CA ILE A 430 -13.30 -3.76 15.99
C ILE A 430 -12.11 -4.14 15.10
N HIS A 431 -10.99 -4.58 15.69
CA HIS A 431 -9.80 -4.99 14.94
C HIS A 431 -10.02 -6.29 14.16
N GLN A 432 -10.81 -7.23 14.69
CA GLN A 432 -11.15 -8.47 13.99
C GLN A 432 -12.06 -8.19 12.80
N PHE A 433 -13.04 -7.29 12.98
CA PHE A 433 -13.88 -6.83 11.87
C PHE A 433 -13.07 -6.14 10.78
N THR A 434 -12.14 -5.25 11.13
CA THR A 434 -11.33 -4.54 10.12
C THR A 434 -10.34 -5.44 9.38
N ARG A 435 -9.98 -6.59 9.92
CA ARG A 435 -9.17 -7.62 9.23
C ARG A 435 -9.94 -8.38 8.18
N MET A 436 -11.27 -8.37 8.23
CA MET A 436 -12.08 -8.99 7.20
C MET A 436 -11.95 -8.24 5.88
N SER A 437 -12.08 -8.96 4.78
CA SER A 437 -12.32 -8.35 3.47
C SER A 437 -13.67 -7.63 3.46
N ALA A 438 -13.82 -6.61 2.60
CA ALA A 438 -15.10 -5.88 2.51
C ALA A 438 -16.26 -6.83 2.19
N HIS A 439 -16.02 -7.85 1.37
CA HIS A 439 -17.01 -8.89 1.05
C HIS A 439 -17.48 -9.65 2.29
N ARG A 440 -16.56 -10.18 3.08
CA ARG A 440 -16.88 -10.88 4.35
C ARG A 440 -17.51 -9.97 5.40
N ALA A 441 -17.10 -8.70 5.42
CA ALA A 441 -17.71 -7.72 6.31
C ALA A 441 -19.19 -7.49 5.98
N ILE A 442 -19.57 -7.46 4.70
CA ILE A 442 -20.98 -7.42 4.25
C ILE A 442 -21.73 -8.65 4.76
N GLU A 443 -21.21 -9.84 4.51
CA GLU A 443 -21.86 -11.10 4.97
C GLU A 443 -22.05 -11.14 6.48
N TRP A 444 -21.07 -10.64 7.23
CA TRP A 444 -21.17 -10.59 8.69
C TRP A 444 -22.25 -9.60 9.14
N LEU A 445 -22.34 -8.41 8.50
CA LEU A 445 -23.40 -7.44 8.81
C LEU A 445 -24.79 -7.98 8.56
N GLU A 446 -24.98 -8.77 7.49
CA GLU A 446 -26.27 -9.40 7.15
C GLU A 446 -26.70 -10.46 8.19
N ARG A 447 -25.73 -11.09 8.86
CA ARG A 447 -25.97 -12.11 9.91
C ARG A 447 -25.97 -11.55 11.32
N LEU A 448 -25.68 -10.25 11.50
CA LEU A 448 -25.56 -9.64 12.82
C LEU A 448 -26.89 -9.58 13.54
N GLU A 449 -26.97 -10.26 14.68
CA GLU A 449 -28.12 -10.23 15.58
C GLU A 449 -27.91 -9.13 16.64
N LEU A 450 -28.83 -8.19 16.69
CA LEU A 450 -28.87 -7.11 17.67
C LEU A 450 -30.23 -7.11 18.37
N SER A 451 -30.27 -6.73 19.63
CA SER A 451 -31.51 -6.44 20.34
C SER A 451 -32.27 -5.29 19.67
N GLU A 452 -33.57 -5.16 19.92
CA GLU A 452 -34.39 -4.11 19.30
C GLU A 452 -33.86 -2.69 19.59
N THR A 453 -33.44 -2.45 20.82
CA THR A 453 -32.84 -1.16 21.22
C THR A 453 -31.53 -0.88 20.47
N GLU A 454 -30.63 -1.85 20.44
CA GLU A 454 -29.36 -1.73 19.71
C GLU A 454 -29.59 -1.52 18.21
N ARG A 455 -30.57 -2.23 17.63
CA ARG A 455 -30.93 -2.07 16.22
C ARG A 455 -31.40 -0.65 15.90
N GLN A 456 -32.19 -0.04 16.81
CA GLN A 456 -32.64 1.34 16.65
C GLN A 456 -31.47 2.32 16.73
N ILE A 457 -30.54 2.13 17.68
CA ILE A 457 -29.33 2.97 17.83
C ILE A 457 -28.43 2.81 16.61
N ALA A 458 -28.18 1.59 16.16
CA ALA A 458 -27.21 1.28 15.10
C ALA A 458 -27.75 1.53 13.67
N ARG A 459 -29.06 1.64 13.47
CA ARG A 459 -29.72 1.65 12.16
C ARG A 459 -29.07 2.54 11.10
N LEU A 460 -28.81 3.81 11.44
CA LEU A 460 -28.20 4.76 10.50
C LEU A 460 -26.71 4.46 10.29
N ILE A 461 -26.02 4.05 11.34
CA ILE A 461 -24.59 3.73 11.29
C ILE A 461 -24.35 2.50 10.41
N LEU A 462 -25.13 1.44 10.61
CA LEU A 462 -25.04 0.20 9.84
C LEU A 462 -25.35 0.42 8.35
N ARG A 463 -26.34 1.28 8.05
CA ARG A 463 -26.63 1.64 6.65
C ARG A 463 -25.43 2.30 5.97
N GLU A 464 -24.82 3.27 6.62
CA GLU A 464 -23.65 3.98 6.09
C GLU A 464 -22.43 3.04 5.89
N ILE A 465 -22.23 2.09 6.81
CA ILE A 465 -21.15 1.08 6.69
C ILE A 465 -21.47 0.13 5.52
N ASP A 466 -22.68 -0.42 5.45
CA ASP A 466 -23.08 -1.35 4.40
C ASP A 466 -22.99 -0.72 3.00
N GLU A 467 -23.52 0.49 2.83
CA GLU A 467 -23.45 1.21 1.55
C GLU A 467 -21.98 1.40 1.10
N ARG A 468 -21.08 1.82 1.99
CA ARG A 468 -19.65 2.01 1.66
C ARG A 468 -18.93 0.69 1.36
N LEU A 469 -19.23 -0.37 2.10
CA LEU A 469 -18.67 -1.70 1.84
C LEU A 469 -19.12 -2.23 0.49
N ARG A 470 -20.41 -2.09 0.15
CA ARG A 470 -20.95 -2.48 -1.16
C ARG A 470 -20.36 -1.66 -2.30
N PHE A 471 -20.02 -0.38 -2.07
CA PHE A 471 -19.30 0.39 -3.09
C PHE A 471 -17.89 -0.15 -3.32
N LEU A 472 -17.16 -0.55 -2.28
CA LEU A 472 -15.85 -1.20 -2.45
C LEU A 472 -15.96 -2.51 -3.23
N ASP A 473 -17.00 -3.31 -2.97
CA ASP A 473 -17.23 -4.55 -3.70
C ASP A 473 -17.60 -4.29 -5.17
N ASN A 474 -18.47 -3.32 -5.43
CA ASN A 474 -18.91 -2.96 -6.79
C ASN A 474 -17.78 -2.40 -7.68
N VAL A 475 -16.78 -1.71 -7.10
CA VAL A 475 -15.59 -1.26 -7.87
C VAL A 475 -14.49 -2.33 -7.99
N GLY A 476 -14.77 -3.57 -7.56
CA GLY A 476 -13.85 -4.69 -7.71
C GLY A 476 -12.68 -4.71 -6.73
N VAL A 477 -12.82 -4.08 -5.55
CA VAL A 477 -11.81 -4.13 -4.46
C VAL A 477 -12.37 -4.76 -3.17
N GLY A 478 -13.46 -5.51 -3.26
CA GLY A 478 -14.11 -6.19 -2.14
C GLY A 478 -13.23 -7.21 -1.42
N TYR A 479 -12.17 -7.71 -2.06
CA TYR A 479 -11.18 -8.61 -1.47
C TYR A 479 -10.21 -7.92 -0.48
N LEU A 480 -10.15 -6.60 -0.45
CA LEU A 480 -9.27 -5.86 0.45
C LEU A 480 -9.81 -5.85 1.87
N SER A 481 -8.93 -6.09 2.85
CA SER A 481 -9.26 -5.88 4.26
C SER A 481 -9.25 -4.39 4.61
N LEU A 482 -10.11 -4.00 5.56
CA LEU A 482 -10.25 -2.60 5.95
C LEU A 482 -9.02 -2.08 6.72
N ASP A 483 -8.25 -2.95 7.36
CA ASP A 483 -7.02 -2.61 8.07
C ASP A 483 -5.79 -2.51 7.17
N ARG A 484 -5.90 -2.90 5.88
CA ARG A 484 -4.79 -2.84 4.92
C ARG A 484 -4.26 -1.42 4.80
N ALA A 485 -2.96 -1.26 4.97
CA ALA A 485 -2.30 0.05 4.91
C ALA A 485 -2.41 0.65 3.49
N ALA A 486 -2.83 1.91 3.38
CA ALA A 486 -2.99 2.59 2.09
C ALA A 486 -1.70 2.66 1.27
N ALA A 487 -0.53 2.68 1.92
CA ALA A 487 0.77 2.67 1.27
C ALA A 487 1.12 1.35 0.56
N THR A 488 0.39 0.25 0.85
CA THR A 488 0.60 -1.07 0.23
C THR A 488 -0.34 -1.33 -0.96
N LEU A 489 -1.21 -0.38 -1.27
CA LEU A 489 -2.15 -0.49 -2.37
C LEU A 489 -1.46 -0.21 -3.71
N SER A 490 -1.83 -0.95 -4.74
CA SER A 490 -1.49 -0.59 -6.12
C SER A 490 -2.17 0.72 -6.52
N GLY A 491 -1.64 1.38 -7.56
CA GLY A 491 -2.24 2.63 -8.08
C GLY A 491 -3.72 2.47 -8.43
N GLY A 492 -4.07 1.39 -9.11
CA GLY A 492 -5.46 1.08 -9.47
C GLY A 492 -6.35 0.77 -8.27
N GLU A 493 -5.87 0.03 -7.25
CA GLU A 493 -6.63 -0.20 -6.01
C GLU A 493 -6.93 1.11 -5.28
N ALA A 494 -5.91 1.98 -5.13
CA ALA A 494 -6.08 3.27 -4.47
C ALA A 494 -7.07 4.18 -5.21
N GLN A 495 -7.02 4.19 -6.54
CA GLN A 495 -7.93 4.96 -7.38
C GLN A 495 -9.38 4.46 -7.23
N ARG A 496 -9.61 3.15 -7.26
CA ARG A 496 -10.94 2.55 -7.07
C ARG A 496 -11.51 2.79 -5.68
N ILE A 497 -10.68 2.76 -4.64
CA ILE A 497 -11.11 3.13 -3.28
C ILE A 497 -11.58 4.59 -3.24
N ARG A 498 -10.88 5.52 -3.90
CA ARG A 498 -11.33 6.91 -4.00
C ARG A 498 -12.63 7.03 -4.79
N LEU A 499 -12.76 6.30 -5.90
CA LEU A 499 -13.99 6.26 -6.68
C LEU A 499 -15.16 5.78 -5.79
N ALA A 500 -14.98 4.69 -5.04
CA ALA A 500 -15.98 4.18 -4.11
C ALA A 500 -16.39 5.23 -3.06
N THR A 501 -15.41 5.96 -2.50
CA THR A 501 -15.66 7.04 -1.52
C THR A 501 -16.45 8.19 -2.13
N GLN A 502 -16.16 8.59 -3.37
CA GLN A 502 -16.87 9.68 -4.05
C GLN A 502 -18.31 9.28 -4.43
N ILE A 503 -18.53 8.04 -4.85
CA ILE A 503 -19.88 7.52 -5.10
C ILE A 503 -20.70 7.51 -3.81
N GLY A 504 -20.11 7.10 -2.70
CA GLY A 504 -20.72 7.11 -1.38
C GLY A 504 -21.17 8.50 -0.90
N SER A 505 -20.57 9.58 -1.43
CA SER A 505 -20.98 10.95 -1.11
C SER A 505 -22.30 11.37 -1.78
N SER A 506 -22.82 10.58 -2.73
CA SER A 506 -24.08 10.83 -3.47
C SER A 506 -24.22 12.24 -4.06
N LEU A 507 -23.10 12.85 -4.48
CA LEU A 507 -23.09 14.18 -5.09
C LEU A 507 -23.79 14.14 -6.45
N VAL A 508 -24.55 15.19 -6.76
CA VAL A 508 -25.33 15.36 -8.00
C VAL A 508 -24.89 16.62 -8.73
N GLY A 509 -24.87 16.58 -10.06
CA GLY A 509 -24.50 17.73 -10.89
C GLY A 509 -23.00 18.03 -10.90
N VAL A 510 -22.18 17.06 -10.59
CA VAL A 510 -20.71 17.14 -10.55
C VAL A 510 -20.11 16.63 -11.86
N LEU A 511 -18.95 17.16 -12.23
CA LEU A 511 -18.11 16.64 -13.31
C LEU A 511 -17.01 15.76 -12.71
N TYR A 512 -17.09 14.44 -12.91
CA TYR A 512 -16.05 13.50 -12.52
C TYR A 512 -15.08 13.29 -13.68
N ILE A 513 -13.78 13.35 -13.40
CA ILE A 513 -12.72 13.10 -14.38
C ILE A 513 -11.82 11.99 -13.84
N LEU A 514 -11.74 10.88 -14.57
CA LEU A 514 -11.00 9.67 -14.18
C LEU A 514 -9.86 9.39 -15.17
N ASP A 515 -8.70 8.97 -14.64
CA ASP A 515 -7.54 8.58 -15.44
C ASP A 515 -7.40 7.06 -15.42
N GLU A 516 -7.71 6.41 -16.53
CA GLU A 516 -7.56 4.96 -16.77
C GLU A 516 -8.05 4.08 -15.59
N PRO A 517 -9.32 4.18 -15.17
CA PRO A 517 -9.82 3.46 -13.99
C PRO A 517 -9.87 1.93 -14.16
N SER A 518 -9.79 1.41 -15.39
CA SER A 518 -9.75 -0.03 -15.72
C SER A 518 -8.38 -0.69 -15.46
N ILE A 519 -7.34 0.09 -15.12
CA ILE A 519 -5.99 -0.42 -14.91
C ILE A 519 -5.94 -1.54 -13.85
N GLY A 520 -5.28 -2.64 -14.20
CA GLY A 520 -5.09 -3.80 -13.32
C GLY A 520 -6.37 -4.55 -13.01
N LEU A 521 -7.44 -4.34 -13.78
CA LEU A 521 -8.68 -5.09 -13.67
C LEU A 521 -8.72 -6.28 -14.62
N HIS A 522 -9.17 -7.40 -14.11
CA HIS A 522 -9.67 -8.50 -14.93
C HIS A 522 -10.96 -8.07 -15.64
N GLN A 523 -11.25 -8.60 -16.82
CA GLN A 523 -12.44 -8.21 -17.60
C GLN A 523 -13.75 -8.32 -16.82
N ARG A 524 -13.88 -9.36 -15.98
CA ARG A 524 -15.02 -9.52 -15.06
C ARG A 524 -15.21 -8.32 -14.12
N ASP A 525 -14.11 -7.82 -13.56
CA ASP A 525 -14.15 -6.70 -12.62
C ASP A 525 -14.33 -5.38 -13.36
N ASN A 526 -13.87 -5.28 -14.60
CA ASN A 526 -14.09 -4.14 -15.48
C ASN A 526 -15.57 -3.92 -15.82
N GLU A 527 -16.33 -5.00 -16.06
CA GLU A 527 -17.78 -4.91 -16.24
C GLU A 527 -18.49 -4.30 -15.01
N ARG A 528 -18.03 -4.63 -13.79
CA ARG A 528 -18.57 -4.04 -12.55
C ARG A 528 -18.24 -2.56 -12.46
N LEU A 529 -17.01 -2.17 -12.84
CA LEU A 529 -16.60 -0.78 -12.90
C LEU A 529 -17.48 0.02 -13.89
N ILE A 530 -17.71 -0.49 -15.10
CA ILE A 530 -18.56 0.16 -16.11
C ILE A 530 -19.96 0.40 -15.56
N ARG A 531 -20.60 -0.60 -14.94
CA ARG A 531 -21.93 -0.42 -14.28
C ARG A 531 -21.90 0.65 -13.19
N THR A 532 -20.76 0.79 -12.50
CA THR A 532 -20.57 1.80 -11.46
C THR A 532 -20.49 3.21 -12.05
N LEU A 533 -19.79 3.37 -13.19
CA LEU A 533 -19.71 4.64 -13.93
C LEU A 533 -21.08 5.03 -14.53
N GLU A 534 -21.82 4.04 -15.06
CA GLU A 534 -23.19 4.25 -15.51
C GLU A 534 -24.10 4.72 -14.38
N ARG A 535 -23.95 4.14 -13.18
CA ARG A 535 -24.72 4.57 -12.01
C ARG A 535 -24.40 6.01 -11.62
N LEU A 536 -23.11 6.41 -11.63
CA LEU A 536 -22.71 7.82 -11.40
C LEU A 536 -23.39 8.75 -12.39
N LYS A 537 -23.42 8.38 -13.67
CA LYS A 537 -24.13 9.14 -14.70
C LYS A 537 -25.61 9.25 -14.42
N GLN A 538 -26.27 8.13 -14.05
CA GLN A 538 -27.71 8.09 -13.75
C GLN A 538 -28.11 8.99 -12.57
N LEU A 539 -27.17 9.29 -11.66
CA LEU A 539 -27.37 10.25 -10.57
C LEU A 539 -27.37 11.72 -11.06
N GLY A 540 -27.23 11.98 -12.37
CA GLY A 540 -27.20 13.32 -12.95
C GLY A 540 -25.81 13.96 -12.91
N ASN A 541 -24.76 13.16 -13.04
CA ASN A 541 -23.39 13.61 -13.13
C ASN A 541 -22.84 13.44 -14.55
N THR A 542 -21.89 14.30 -14.90
CA THR A 542 -21.07 14.12 -16.12
C THR A 542 -19.79 13.36 -15.75
N VAL A 543 -19.49 12.28 -16.46
CA VAL A 543 -18.33 11.44 -16.18
C VAL A 543 -17.41 11.45 -17.42
N ILE A 544 -16.22 12.03 -17.28
CA ILE A 544 -15.18 12.00 -18.30
C ILE A 544 -14.14 10.96 -17.89
N VAL A 545 -13.83 10.04 -18.76
CA VAL A 545 -12.86 8.97 -18.53
C VAL A 545 -11.80 9.00 -19.62
N VAL A 546 -10.53 9.10 -19.24
CA VAL A 546 -9.41 8.84 -20.14
C VAL A 546 -9.20 7.33 -20.16
N GLU A 547 -9.42 6.67 -21.30
CA GLU A 547 -9.41 5.21 -21.37
C GLU A 547 -8.93 4.63 -22.68
N HIS A 548 -8.45 3.37 -22.56
CA HIS A 548 -8.01 2.54 -23.68
C HIS A 548 -8.74 1.19 -23.75
N ASP A 549 -9.57 0.88 -22.75
CA ASP A 549 -10.34 -0.37 -22.68
C ASP A 549 -11.52 -0.38 -23.66
N GLU A 550 -11.64 -1.46 -24.44
CA GLU A 550 -12.70 -1.63 -25.43
C GLU A 550 -14.10 -1.63 -24.82
N GLY A 551 -14.27 -2.32 -23.67
CA GLY A 551 -15.58 -2.43 -23.00
C GLY A 551 -16.07 -1.07 -22.53
N THR A 552 -15.20 -0.27 -21.94
CA THR A 552 -15.52 1.09 -21.48
C THR A 552 -15.84 2.03 -22.66
N MET A 553 -15.09 1.94 -23.76
CA MET A 553 -15.36 2.72 -24.97
C MET A 553 -16.70 2.36 -25.63
N ARG A 554 -17.06 1.07 -25.64
CA ARG A 554 -18.37 0.62 -26.18
C ARG A 554 -19.56 1.04 -25.31
N ALA A 555 -19.35 1.17 -24.00
CA ALA A 555 -20.38 1.63 -23.05
C ALA A 555 -20.54 3.16 -23.01
N ALA A 556 -19.62 3.91 -23.64
CA ALA A 556 -19.65 5.38 -23.64
C ALA A 556 -20.84 5.95 -24.42
N ASP A 557 -21.43 7.03 -23.93
CA ASP A 557 -22.42 7.83 -24.69
C ASP A 557 -21.74 8.69 -25.75
N HIS A 558 -20.48 9.09 -25.50
CA HIS A 558 -19.69 9.96 -26.36
C HIS A 558 -18.21 9.63 -26.26
N ILE A 559 -17.53 9.52 -27.40
CA ILE A 559 -16.09 9.29 -27.50
C ILE A 559 -15.44 10.52 -28.13
N VAL A 560 -14.31 10.93 -27.60
CA VAL A 560 -13.40 11.93 -28.17
C VAL A 560 -12.07 11.23 -28.47
N ASP A 561 -11.75 11.05 -29.75
CA ASP A 561 -10.52 10.41 -30.21
C ASP A 561 -9.48 11.46 -30.64
N LEU A 562 -8.36 11.52 -29.89
CA LEU A 562 -7.28 12.47 -30.12
C LEU A 562 -6.10 11.80 -30.84
N GLY A 563 -5.54 12.52 -31.83
CA GLY A 563 -4.42 12.01 -32.63
C GLY A 563 -3.95 13.03 -33.65
N PRO A 564 -3.59 12.56 -34.85
CA PRO A 564 -3.43 11.16 -35.31
C PRO A 564 -2.17 10.48 -34.79
N GLY A 565 -1.20 11.23 -34.22
CA GLY A 565 0.06 10.76 -33.67
C GLY A 565 0.25 11.10 -32.22
N ALA A 566 1.50 11.04 -31.73
CA ALA A 566 1.91 11.40 -30.38
C ALA A 566 2.72 12.72 -30.41
N GLY A 567 2.86 13.39 -29.24
CA GLY A 567 3.66 14.59 -29.10
C GLY A 567 3.26 15.71 -30.07
N GLU A 568 4.19 16.21 -30.86
CA GLU A 568 3.93 17.31 -31.82
C GLU A 568 2.97 16.93 -32.93
N HIS A 569 2.88 15.63 -33.28
CA HIS A 569 1.97 15.07 -34.26
C HIS A 569 0.58 14.71 -33.71
N GLY A 570 0.40 14.89 -32.40
CA GLY A 570 -0.86 14.71 -31.71
C GLY A 570 -1.62 16.02 -31.54
N GLY A 571 -2.57 16.01 -30.61
CA GLY A 571 -3.31 17.18 -30.13
C GLY A 571 -4.42 17.65 -31.08
N HIS A 572 -4.79 16.85 -32.08
CA HIS A 572 -5.92 17.14 -32.97
C HIS A 572 -7.11 16.25 -32.66
N LEU A 573 -8.31 16.75 -32.88
CA LEU A 573 -9.54 15.96 -32.85
C LEU A 573 -9.60 15.11 -34.11
N VAL A 574 -9.55 13.79 -34.01
CA VAL A 574 -9.64 12.83 -35.09
C VAL A 574 -11.07 12.39 -35.35
N ALA A 575 -11.80 12.10 -34.31
CA ALA A 575 -13.20 11.71 -34.34
C ALA A 575 -13.90 12.06 -33.01
N GLU A 576 -15.20 12.37 -33.09
CA GLU A 576 -16.05 12.54 -31.94
C GLU A 576 -17.47 12.01 -32.17
N GLY A 577 -18.17 11.66 -31.13
CA GLY A 577 -19.55 11.22 -31.16
C GLY A 577 -19.77 9.86 -30.51
N LYS A 578 -20.91 9.22 -30.79
CA LYS A 578 -21.22 7.88 -30.29
C LYS A 578 -20.22 6.85 -30.81
N PRO A 579 -20.00 5.73 -30.12
CA PRO A 579 -19.06 4.67 -30.55
C PRO A 579 -19.24 4.27 -32.04
N GLU A 580 -20.47 4.10 -32.49
CA GLU A 580 -20.78 3.70 -33.87
C GLU A 580 -20.40 4.78 -34.88
N ALA A 581 -20.41 6.06 -34.49
CA ALA A 581 -19.96 7.15 -35.38
C ALA A 581 -18.43 7.14 -35.53
N VAL A 582 -17.71 6.96 -34.42
CA VAL A 582 -16.23 6.86 -34.39
C VAL A 582 -15.74 5.65 -35.21
N MET A 583 -16.41 4.49 -35.12
CA MET A 583 -16.11 3.28 -35.92
C MET A 583 -16.19 3.50 -37.42
N ARG A 584 -16.92 4.51 -37.91
CA ARG A 584 -17.06 4.83 -39.33
C ARG A 584 -15.95 5.73 -39.84
N VAL A 585 -15.23 6.41 -38.95
CA VAL A 585 -14.18 7.37 -39.33
C VAL A 585 -12.90 6.62 -39.73
N LYS A 586 -12.56 6.61 -41.00
CA LYS A 586 -11.37 5.90 -41.53
C LYS A 586 -10.03 6.41 -41.00
N LYS A 587 -9.96 7.65 -40.50
CA LYS A 587 -8.73 8.24 -39.96
C LYS A 587 -8.55 7.89 -38.47
N SER A 588 -9.60 7.46 -37.77
CA SER A 588 -9.55 7.07 -36.39
C SER A 588 -8.99 5.66 -36.26
N LEU A 589 -7.82 5.53 -35.69
CA LEU A 589 -7.20 4.24 -35.44
C LEU A 589 -8.00 3.48 -34.38
N THR A 590 -8.42 4.17 -33.34
CA THR A 590 -9.36 3.65 -32.29
C THR A 590 -10.63 3.09 -32.96
N GLY A 591 -11.23 3.86 -33.89
CA GLY A 591 -12.43 3.44 -34.59
C GLY A 591 -12.21 2.20 -35.47
N GLN A 592 -11.03 2.02 -36.06
CA GLN A 592 -10.68 0.82 -36.82
C GLN A 592 -10.57 -0.42 -35.94
N TYR A 593 -9.93 -0.33 -34.77
CA TYR A 593 -9.87 -1.43 -33.77
C TYR A 593 -11.27 -1.78 -33.25
N LEU A 594 -12.05 -0.81 -32.83
CA LEU A 594 -13.43 -1.02 -32.37
C LEU A 594 -14.35 -1.65 -33.44
N ALA A 595 -14.10 -1.34 -34.71
CA ALA A 595 -14.84 -1.92 -35.87
C ALA A 595 -14.32 -3.31 -36.26
N GLY A 596 -13.26 -3.84 -35.61
CA GLY A 596 -12.63 -5.13 -35.93
C GLY A 596 -11.88 -5.15 -37.28
N LYS A 597 -11.60 -3.98 -37.90
CA LYS A 597 -10.84 -3.90 -39.15
C LYS A 597 -9.34 -4.07 -38.90
N GLU A 598 -8.87 -3.57 -37.78
CA GLU A 598 -7.52 -3.80 -37.25
C GLU A 598 -7.65 -4.67 -36.02
N GLN A 599 -6.76 -5.66 -35.86
CA GLN A 599 -6.76 -6.59 -34.72
C GLN A 599 -5.34 -7.08 -34.44
N ILE A 600 -5.02 -7.29 -33.17
CA ILE A 600 -3.80 -8.01 -32.79
C ILE A 600 -3.99 -9.49 -33.12
N PRO A 601 -3.16 -10.10 -34.01
CA PRO A 601 -3.40 -11.45 -34.50
C PRO A 601 -3.08 -12.50 -33.41
N VAL A 602 -3.85 -13.59 -33.40
CA VAL A 602 -3.51 -14.79 -32.61
C VAL A 602 -2.37 -15.52 -33.32
N PRO A 603 -1.26 -15.86 -32.62
CA PRO A 603 -0.15 -16.58 -33.24
C PRO A 603 -0.57 -17.95 -33.80
N ALA A 604 -0.20 -18.24 -35.03
CA ALA A 604 -0.53 -19.51 -35.68
C ALA A 604 0.15 -20.72 -35.03
N ARG A 605 1.26 -20.52 -34.34
CA ARG A 605 2.00 -21.56 -33.60
C ARG A 605 2.49 -21.00 -32.27
N ARG A 606 2.38 -21.84 -31.21
CA ARG A 606 2.92 -21.52 -29.91
C ARG A 606 4.33 -22.10 -29.78
N ARG A 607 5.25 -21.33 -29.19
CA ARG A 607 6.61 -21.81 -28.87
C ARG A 607 6.55 -22.93 -27.84
N ARG A 608 7.51 -23.85 -27.89
CA ARG A 608 7.63 -24.93 -26.89
C ARG A 608 8.62 -24.51 -25.81
N PRO A 609 8.30 -24.75 -24.53
CA PRO A 609 9.24 -24.50 -23.44
C PRO A 609 10.54 -25.28 -23.62
N SER A 610 11.67 -24.64 -23.31
CA SER A 610 12.99 -25.29 -23.27
C SER A 610 13.26 -26.01 -21.93
N GLY A 611 12.59 -25.60 -20.87
CA GLY A 611 12.68 -26.13 -19.52
C GLY A 611 11.60 -25.52 -18.63
N TYR A 612 11.69 -25.74 -17.33
CA TYR A 612 10.76 -25.21 -16.34
C TYR A 612 11.50 -24.82 -15.05
N ILE A 613 11.06 -23.73 -14.41
CA ILE A 613 11.28 -23.49 -12.98
C ILE A 613 10.08 -24.08 -12.27
N GLU A 614 10.31 -25.02 -11.35
CA GLU A 614 9.25 -25.63 -10.57
C GLU A 614 9.25 -25.05 -9.16
N ILE A 615 8.14 -24.42 -8.78
CA ILE A 615 7.90 -23.85 -7.44
C ILE A 615 6.97 -24.81 -6.73
N GLU A 616 7.38 -25.35 -5.58
CA GLU A 616 6.60 -26.28 -4.76
C GLU A 616 6.12 -25.58 -3.48
N GLY A 617 4.82 -25.71 -3.19
CA GLY A 617 4.22 -25.28 -1.94
C GLY A 617 4.33 -23.78 -1.69
N ALA A 618 4.08 -22.94 -2.70
CA ALA A 618 4.05 -21.47 -2.51
C ALA A 618 2.86 -21.08 -1.62
N ALA A 619 3.15 -20.47 -0.44
CA ALA A 619 2.17 -20.17 0.62
C ALA A 619 2.21 -18.72 1.12
N GLN A 620 2.91 -17.83 0.41
CA GLN A 620 3.01 -16.43 0.81
C GLN A 620 1.68 -15.68 0.63
N HIS A 621 1.30 -14.87 1.61
CA HIS A 621 0.06 -14.09 1.66
C HIS A 621 -1.20 -14.97 1.48
N ASN A 622 -1.90 -14.81 0.34
CA ASN A 622 -3.10 -15.59 0.04
C ASN A 622 -2.86 -16.86 -0.79
N LEU A 623 -1.61 -17.17 -1.16
CA LEU A 623 -1.31 -18.40 -1.89
C LEU A 623 -1.54 -19.63 -1.00
N GLN A 624 -2.23 -20.65 -1.53
CA GLN A 624 -2.68 -21.85 -0.80
C GLN A 624 -1.80 -23.05 -1.11
N GLU A 625 -0.51 -23.00 -0.73
CA GLU A 625 0.49 -24.07 -0.93
C GLU A 625 0.51 -24.63 -2.37
N ILE A 626 0.48 -23.73 -3.36
CA ILE A 626 0.37 -24.13 -4.76
C ILE A 626 1.70 -24.59 -5.35
N ASP A 627 1.62 -25.58 -6.24
CA ASP A 627 2.74 -26.03 -7.08
C ASP A 627 2.60 -25.47 -8.48
N VAL A 628 3.63 -24.72 -8.94
CA VAL A 628 3.58 -24.00 -10.22
C VAL A 628 4.82 -24.28 -11.04
N LYS A 629 4.63 -24.53 -12.35
CA LYS A 629 5.71 -24.72 -13.32
C LYS A 629 5.82 -23.51 -14.24
N VAL A 630 6.84 -22.68 -14.05
CA VAL A 630 7.10 -21.53 -14.91
C VAL A 630 7.90 -21.96 -16.13
N PRO A 631 7.35 -21.87 -17.35
CA PRO A 631 8.02 -22.36 -18.57
C PRO A 631 9.14 -21.41 -19.00
N LEU A 632 10.26 -21.97 -19.45
CA LEU A 632 11.44 -21.24 -19.93
C LEU A 632 11.50 -21.15 -21.46
N GLY A 633 12.14 -20.07 -21.97
CA GLY A 633 12.34 -19.86 -23.41
C GLY A 633 11.06 -19.51 -24.17
N VAL A 634 10.02 -19.08 -23.49
CA VAL A 634 8.71 -18.74 -24.06
C VAL A 634 8.14 -17.45 -23.48
N PHE A 635 7.08 -16.94 -24.09
CA PHE A 635 6.25 -15.87 -23.59
C PHE A 635 5.14 -16.45 -22.70
N CYS A 636 5.21 -16.20 -21.39
CA CYS A 636 4.28 -16.70 -20.41
C CYS A 636 3.49 -15.56 -19.78
N CYS A 637 2.17 -15.64 -19.78
CA CYS A 637 1.29 -14.73 -19.03
C CYS A 637 0.84 -15.35 -17.72
N VAL A 638 0.91 -14.58 -16.63
CA VAL A 638 0.29 -14.91 -15.35
C VAL A 638 -0.99 -14.09 -15.23
N THR A 639 -2.13 -14.79 -15.20
CA THR A 639 -3.48 -14.21 -15.30
C THR A 639 -4.32 -14.53 -14.07
N GLY A 640 -5.54 -14.00 -14.02
CA GLY A 640 -6.51 -14.23 -12.97
C GLY A 640 -7.12 -12.93 -12.46
N VAL A 641 -8.17 -13.03 -11.66
CA VAL A 641 -8.89 -11.87 -11.12
C VAL A 641 -8.00 -10.99 -10.25
N SER A 642 -8.44 -9.75 -9.98
CA SER A 642 -7.72 -8.85 -9.07
C SER A 642 -7.62 -9.47 -7.67
N GLY A 643 -6.42 -9.39 -7.03
CA GLY A 643 -6.18 -9.98 -5.72
C GLY A 643 -6.00 -11.51 -5.69
N SER A 644 -5.95 -12.23 -6.84
CA SER A 644 -5.78 -13.69 -6.88
C SER A 644 -4.37 -14.21 -6.51
N GLY A 645 -3.40 -13.33 -6.22
CA GLY A 645 -2.05 -13.72 -5.79
C GLY A 645 -0.99 -13.68 -6.90
N LYS A 646 -1.27 -13.15 -8.09
CA LYS A 646 -0.32 -13.05 -9.23
C LYS A 646 1.00 -12.38 -8.86
N SER A 647 0.94 -11.17 -8.32
CA SER A 647 2.14 -10.42 -7.93
C SER A 647 2.86 -11.07 -6.75
N THR A 648 2.14 -11.75 -5.86
CA THR A 648 2.73 -12.56 -4.78
C THR A 648 3.56 -13.71 -5.35
N LEU A 649 3.01 -14.49 -6.29
CA LEU A 649 3.72 -15.61 -6.92
C LEU A 649 4.95 -15.12 -7.70
N VAL A 650 4.78 -14.08 -8.52
CA VAL A 650 5.82 -13.64 -9.45
C VAL A 650 6.87 -12.76 -8.75
N ASN A 651 6.45 -11.73 -7.99
CA ASN A 651 7.38 -10.76 -7.42
C ASN A 651 7.93 -11.21 -6.06
N GLU A 652 7.07 -11.76 -5.17
CA GLU A 652 7.50 -12.13 -3.82
C GLU A 652 8.19 -13.50 -3.78
N VAL A 653 7.67 -14.50 -4.48
CA VAL A 653 8.23 -15.85 -4.47
C VAL A 653 9.29 -16.01 -5.57
N LEU A 654 8.91 -15.98 -6.86
CA LEU A 654 9.80 -16.27 -7.97
C LEU A 654 10.96 -15.27 -8.09
N TYR A 655 10.66 -13.98 -8.20
CA TYR A 655 11.68 -12.94 -8.41
C TYR A 655 12.71 -12.90 -7.29
N LYS A 656 12.26 -12.85 -6.02
CA LYS A 656 13.17 -12.76 -4.88
C LYS A 656 14.03 -14.02 -4.73
N ALA A 657 13.47 -15.20 -4.94
CA ALA A 657 14.24 -16.45 -4.88
C ALA A 657 15.33 -16.51 -5.97
N VAL A 658 14.99 -16.19 -7.22
CA VAL A 658 15.94 -16.14 -8.32
C VAL A 658 17.00 -15.06 -8.12
N ALA A 659 16.59 -13.85 -7.66
CA ALA A 659 17.51 -12.74 -7.41
C ALA A 659 18.50 -13.06 -6.28
N ASN A 660 18.07 -13.73 -5.24
CA ASN A 660 18.96 -14.19 -4.18
C ASN A 660 20.01 -15.16 -4.71
N ARG A 661 19.61 -16.14 -5.53
CA ARG A 661 20.51 -17.14 -6.09
C ARG A 661 21.52 -16.53 -7.07
N LEU A 662 21.05 -15.66 -7.99
CA LEU A 662 21.90 -15.13 -9.07
C LEU A 662 22.68 -13.87 -8.69
N HIS A 663 22.06 -12.99 -7.90
CA HIS A 663 22.63 -11.67 -7.60
C HIS A 663 23.04 -11.51 -6.14
N ARG A 664 22.92 -12.57 -5.31
CA ARG A 664 23.14 -12.50 -3.87
C ARG A 664 22.33 -11.35 -3.24
N ALA A 665 21.12 -11.14 -3.75
CA ALA A 665 20.20 -10.16 -3.20
C ALA A 665 19.84 -10.57 -1.77
N LYS A 666 19.70 -9.59 -0.87
CA LYS A 666 19.40 -9.82 0.55
C LYS A 666 17.89 -9.76 0.84
N GLN A 667 17.08 -10.15 -0.11
CA GLN A 667 15.62 -10.08 0.02
C GLN A 667 15.08 -11.44 0.44
N ARG A 668 14.22 -11.47 1.49
CA ARG A 668 13.55 -12.71 1.88
C ARG A 668 12.54 -13.12 0.81
N PRO A 669 12.69 -14.31 0.18
CA PRO A 669 11.66 -14.83 -0.71
C PRO A 669 10.39 -15.11 0.08
N GLY A 670 9.22 -15.01 -0.58
CA GLY A 670 7.96 -15.41 0.01
C GLY A 670 7.95 -16.90 0.39
N ASP A 671 7.08 -17.26 1.32
CA ASP A 671 7.00 -18.60 1.87
C ASP A 671 6.72 -19.64 0.77
N HIS A 672 7.59 -20.64 0.66
CA HIS A 672 7.53 -21.75 -0.29
C HIS A 672 8.32 -22.94 0.24
N ARG A 673 8.05 -24.13 -0.27
CA ARG A 673 8.74 -25.36 0.15
C ARG A 673 10.08 -25.52 -0.56
N ARG A 674 10.11 -25.49 -1.88
CA ARG A 674 11.31 -25.61 -2.72
C ARG A 674 11.12 -24.95 -4.08
N ILE A 675 12.24 -24.57 -4.71
CA ILE A 675 12.28 -24.12 -6.11
C ILE A 675 13.40 -24.85 -6.84
N HIS A 676 13.06 -25.46 -7.98
CA HIS A 676 13.98 -26.17 -8.85
C HIS A 676 14.13 -25.48 -10.21
N GLY A 677 15.23 -25.75 -10.94
CA GLY A 677 15.47 -25.24 -12.29
C GLY A 677 16.07 -23.83 -12.33
N LEU A 678 16.57 -23.31 -11.20
CA LEU A 678 17.22 -21.99 -11.16
C LEU A 678 18.56 -21.94 -11.90
N GLU A 679 19.20 -23.06 -12.11
CA GLU A 679 20.46 -23.25 -12.85
C GLU A 679 20.32 -23.00 -14.36
N GLU A 680 19.11 -23.07 -14.88
CA GLU A 680 18.83 -22.79 -16.31
C GLU A 680 18.87 -21.29 -16.67
N ILE A 681 18.93 -20.41 -15.65
CA ILE A 681 18.89 -18.95 -15.81
C ILE A 681 20.21 -18.35 -15.36
N ASP A 682 20.72 -17.42 -16.12
CA ASP A 682 21.94 -16.65 -15.80
C ASP A 682 21.67 -15.22 -15.30
N LYS A 683 20.47 -14.67 -15.58
CA LYS A 683 20.10 -13.32 -15.20
C LYS A 683 18.60 -13.19 -15.04
N ILE A 684 18.20 -12.36 -14.05
CA ILE A 684 16.81 -11.96 -13.86
C ILE A 684 16.67 -10.44 -13.91
N ILE A 685 15.63 -9.95 -14.57
CA ILE A 685 15.33 -8.54 -14.71
C ILE A 685 13.85 -8.32 -14.42
N ASN A 686 13.57 -7.52 -13.39
CA ASN A 686 12.22 -7.09 -13.08
C ASN A 686 11.98 -5.68 -13.64
N ILE A 687 10.93 -5.53 -14.43
CA ILE A 687 10.53 -4.29 -15.09
C ILE A 687 9.15 -3.90 -14.54
N ASP A 688 9.17 -3.15 -13.46
CA ASP A 688 7.99 -2.62 -12.78
C ASP A 688 7.67 -1.17 -13.21
N GLN A 689 6.54 -0.65 -12.76
CA GLN A 689 6.07 0.71 -13.03
C GLN A 689 6.75 1.78 -12.16
N SER A 690 7.72 1.43 -11.30
CA SER A 690 8.40 2.39 -10.45
C SER A 690 9.19 3.42 -11.28
N PRO A 691 9.31 4.67 -10.83
CA PRO A 691 10.05 5.72 -11.54
C PRO A 691 11.50 5.31 -11.83
N ILE A 692 12.05 5.72 -12.98
CA ILE A 692 13.47 5.51 -13.36
C ILE A 692 14.46 6.32 -12.51
N GLY A 693 13.98 7.10 -11.57
CA GLY A 693 14.77 7.85 -10.60
C GLY A 693 13.89 8.76 -9.75
N ARG A 694 14.37 9.10 -8.55
CA ARG A 694 13.64 9.88 -7.56
C ARG A 694 13.91 11.40 -7.64
N THR A 695 14.81 11.84 -8.50
CA THR A 695 15.24 13.23 -8.60
C THR A 695 15.01 13.78 -10.00
N PRO A 696 14.82 15.11 -10.17
CA PRO A 696 14.70 15.76 -11.47
C PRO A 696 15.92 15.59 -12.40
N ARG A 697 17.07 15.15 -11.84
CA ARG A 697 18.29 14.85 -12.61
C ARG A 697 18.23 13.55 -13.38
N SER A 698 17.44 12.60 -12.90
CA SER A 698 17.21 11.36 -13.62
C SER A 698 16.30 11.65 -14.82
N ASN A 699 16.66 11.16 -15.99
CA ASN A 699 15.92 11.32 -17.22
C ASN A 699 16.17 10.13 -18.17
N PRO A 700 15.38 9.95 -19.23
CA PRO A 700 15.54 8.85 -20.18
C PRO A 700 16.95 8.72 -20.75
N ALA A 701 17.60 9.83 -21.15
CA ALA A 701 18.96 9.79 -21.71
C ALA A 701 20.02 9.29 -20.73
N THR A 702 19.89 9.66 -19.43
CA THR A 702 20.83 9.17 -18.40
C THR A 702 20.58 7.72 -18.07
N TYR A 703 19.32 7.31 -17.97
CA TYR A 703 18.94 5.94 -17.58
C TYR A 703 19.43 4.88 -18.58
N ILE A 704 19.23 5.11 -19.89
CA ILE A 704 19.69 4.17 -20.92
C ILE A 704 21.19 4.32 -21.24
N GLY A 705 21.92 5.20 -20.51
CA GLY A 705 23.35 5.48 -20.74
C GLY A 705 23.64 6.19 -22.06
N LEU A 706 22.63 6.78 -22.71
CA LEU A 706 22.78 7.58 -23.93
C LEU A 706 23.59 8.85 -23.68
N PHE A 707 23.35 9.48 -22.53
CA PHE A 707 23.92 10.78 -22.20
C PHE A 707 25.45 10.75 -22.08
N ASP A 708 26.05 9.64 -21.70
CA ASP A 708 27.51 9.49 -21.66
C ASP A 708 28.15 9.60 -23.04
N HIS A 709 27.54 9.02 -24.07
CA HIS A 709 27.99 9.13 -25.43
C HIS A 709 27.79 10.54 -26.01
N ILE A 710 26.71 11.22 -25.62
CA ILE A 710 26.47 12.62 -26.01
C ILE A 710 27.53 13.52 -25.37
N ARG A 711 27.85 13.38 -24.10
CA ARG A 711 28.92 14.14 -23.41
C ARG A 711 30.28 13.90 -24.05
N GLU A 712 30.60 12.67 -24.39
CA GLU A 712 31.83 12.32 -25.10
C GLU A 712 31.90 12.99 -26.47
N LEU A 713 30.79 13.01 -27.22
CA LEU A 713 30.72 13.67 -28.52
C LEU A 713 30.98 15.18 -28.42
N TYR A 714 30.31 15.86 -27.47
CA TYR A 714 30.50 17.30 -27.25
C TYR A 714 31.92 17.63 -26.82
N SER A 715 32.58 16.80 -26.01
CA SER A 715 33.98 17.01 -25.61
C SER A 715 34.97 16.88 -26.78
N LYS A 716 34.57 16.23 -27.89
CA LYS A 716 35.36 16.05 -29.11
C LYS A 716 35.20 17.17 -30.14
N THR A 717 34.27 18.11 -29.93
CA THR A 717 34.12 19.27 -30.80
C THR A 717 35.36 20.15 -30.79
N GLN A 718 35.61 20.88 -31.87
CA GLN A 718 36.78 21.74 -32.02
C GLN A 718 36.84 22.79 -30.90
N GLU A 719 35.72 23.42 -30.59
CA GLU A 719 35.60 24.44 -29.57
C GLU A 719 35.87 23.88 -28.14
N ALA A 720 35.31 22.70 -27.82
CA ALA A 720 35.55 22.05 -26.56
C ALA A 720 37.04 21.66 -26.35
N ARG A 721 37.66 21.15 -27.41
CA ARG A 721 39.11 20.83 -27.42
C ARG A 721 39.95 22.08 -27.21
N ALA A 722 39.65 23.17 -27.90
CA ALA A 722 40.36 24.45 -27.75
C ALA A 722 40.30 24.98 -26.33
N ARG A 723 39.18 24.77 -25.63
CA ARG A 723 38.98 25.17 -24.23
C ARG A 723 39.43 24.11 -23.21
N GLY A 724 39.91 22.96 -23.63
CA GLY A 724 40.31 21.86 -22.74
C GLY A 724 39.16 21.21 -22.00
N TYR A 725 37.95 21.27 -22.54
CA TYR A 725 36.76 20.72 -21.88
C TYR A 725 36.68 19.20 -22.02
N LYS A 726 36.68 18.52 -20.88
CA LYS A 726 36.51 17.06 -20.78
C LYS A 726 35.02 16.67 -20.69
N PRO A 727 34.64 15.39 -20.89
CA PRO A 727 33.22 14.94 -20.81
C PRO A 727 32.50 15.35 -19.52
N GLY A 728 33.24 15.49 -18.39
CA GLY A 728 32.70 15.96 -17.11
C GLY A 728 32.15 17.39 -17.16
N ARG A 729 32.67 18.28 -18.03
CA ARG A 729 32.17 19.64 -18.22
C ARG A 729 30.73 19.65 -18.73
N PHE A 730 30.36 18.66 -19.52
CA PHE A 730 29.03 18.48 -20.10
C PHE A 730 28.06 17.67 -19.22
N SER A 731 28.42 17.41 -17.96
CA SER A 731 27.54 16.78 -16.99
C SER A 731 26.84 17.84 -16.11
N PHE A 732 25.52 17.78 -16.05
CA PHE A 732 24.74 18.62 -15.14
C PHE A 732 24.84 18.14 -13.65
N ASN A 733 25.45 17.00 -13.39
CA ASN A 733 25.67 16.48 -12.02
C ASN A 733 27.02 16.95 -11.42
N VAL A 734 27.97 17.36 -12.24
CA VAL A 734 29.36 17.68 -11.82
C VAL A 734 29.55 19.20 -11.81
N LYS A 735 30.24 19.71 -10.77
CA LYS A 735 30.62 21.12 -10.68
C LYS A 735 31.49 21.52 -11.89
N GLY A 736 31.34 22.79 -12.28
CA GLY A 736 32.14 23.40 -13.36
C GLY A 736 31.38 23.58 -14.67
N GLY A 737 30.46 22.69 -15.07
CA GLY A 737 29.64 22.84 -16.26
C GLY A 737 28.16 23.09 -16.01
N ARG A 738 27.68 22.75 -14.83
CA ARG A 738 26.28 22.91 -14.43
C ARG A 738 25.96 24.34 -13.97
N CYS A 739 24.71 24.71 -13.98
CA CYS A 739 24.20 25.88 -13.28
C CYS A 739 24.35 25.65 -11.77
N GLU A 740 25.06 26.54 -11.05
CA GLU A 740 25.30 26.34 -9.61
C GLU A 740 24.10 26.78 -8.76
N VAL A 741 23.18 27.60 -9.26
CA VAL A 741 21.95 28.01 -8.54
C VAL A 741 21.03 26.81 -8.36
N CYS A 742 20.63 26.16 -9.46
CA CYS A 742 19.80 24.94 -9.38
C CYS A 742 20.62 23.65 -9.25
N ARG A 743 21.94 23.74 -9.17
CA ARG A 743 22.88 22.60 -9.11
C ARG A 743 22.67 21.54 -10.19
N GLY A 744 22.13 21.95 -11.35
CA GLY A 744 21.86 21.10 -12.51
C GLY A 744 20.44 20.49 -12.54
N ASP A 745 19.59 20.80 -11.60
CA ASP A 745 18.20 20.34 -11.61
C ASP A 745 17.35 21.01 -12.71
N GLY A 746 17.72 22.22 -13.12
CA GLY A 746 16.97 23.07 -14.07
C GLY A 746 15.80 23.78 -13.41
N GLN A 747 15.42 23.39 -12.22
CA GLN A 747 14.31 23.92 -11.43
C GLN A 747 14.70 24.04 -9.96
N ILE A 748 13.99 24.88 -9.21
CA ILE A 748 14.16 25.06 -7.78
C ILE A 748 12.94 24.46 -7.09
N LYS A 749 13.17 23.60 -6.13
CA LYS A 749 12.14 23.03 -5.28
C LYS A 749 11.82 24.05 -4.17
N ILE A 750 10.56 24.43 -4.06
CA ILE A 750 10.04 25.24 -2.96
C ILE A 750 9.25 24.29 -2.05
N GLU A 751 9.82 24.01 -0.88
CA GLU A 751 9.17 23.14 0.10
C GLU A 751 8.04 23.87 0.81
N MET A 752 6.84 23.30 0.77
CA MET A 752 5.66 23.82 1.42
C MET A 752 5.22 22.87 2.53
N HIS A 753 5.32 23.30 3.80
CA HIS A 753 5.08 22.44 4.96
C HIS A 753 3.71 21.76 5.02
N PHE A 754 2.69 22.34 4.40
CA PHE A 754 1.31 21.81 4.43
C PHE A 754 0.71 21.53 3.05
N LEU A 755 1.44 21.83 1.98
CA LEU A 755 1.02 21.66 0.58
C LEU A 755 2.06 20.85 -0.17
N PRO A 756 1.73 20.25 -1.32
CA PRO A 756 2.73 19.61 -2.18
C PRO A 756 3.84 20.60 -2.58
N ASP A 757 5.06 20.10 -2.65
CA ASP A 757 6.21 20.89 -3.07
C ASP A 757 6.02 21.45 -4.48
N VAL A 758 6.36 22.73 -4.65
CA VAL A 758 6.29 23.41 -5.96
C VAL A 758 7.66 23.45 -6.61
N TYR A 759 7.71 23.14 -7.89
CA TYR A 759 8.93 23.18 -8.70
C TYR A 759 8.84 24.33 -9.69
N VAL A 760 9.74 25.32 -9.54
CA VAL A 760 9.78 26.52 -10.40
C VAL A 760 11.03 26.46 -11.28
N PRO A 761 10.96 26.80 -12.58
CA PRO A 761 12.14 26.92 -13.43
C PRO A 761 13.21 27.82 -12.82
N CYS A 762 14.47 27.41 -12.90
CA CYS A 762 15.58 28.21 -12.36
C CYS A 762 15.74 29.51 -13.15
N GLU A 763 15.66 30.65 -12.49
CA GLU A 763 15.76 31.97 -13.10
C GLU A 763 17.10 32.24 -13.80
N GLN A 764 18.20 31.62 -13.32
CA GLN A 764 19.51 31.82 -13.95
C GLN A 764 19.72 31.04 -15.23
N CYS A 765 19.28 29.77 -15.27
CA CYS A 765 19.50 28.91 -16.44
C CYS A 765 18.24 28.70 -17.26
N HIS A 766 17.09 29.20 -16.85
CA HIS A 766 15.79 29.02 -17.53
C HIS A 766 15.52 27.58 -17.94
N GLY A 767 15.72 26.63 -17.02
CA GLY A 767 15.55 25.20 -17.26
C GLY A 767 16.68 24.48 -17.97
N LYS A 768 17.69 25.20 -18.51
CA LYS A 768 18.77 24.63 -19.33
C LYS A 768 19.79 23.80 -18.57
N ARG A 769 19.81 23.84 -17.24
CA ARG A 769 20.67 23.03 -16.35
C ARG A 769 22.18 23.37 -16.36
N TYR A 770 22.70 24.11 -17.34
CA TYR A 770 24.12 24.42 -17.54
C TYR A 770 24.43 25.90 -17.34
N ASN A 771 25.71 26.17 -17.12
CA ASN A 771 26.22 27.52 -17.14
C ASN A 771 26.43 28.01 -18.57
N ARG A 772 26.61 29.35 -18.73
CA ARG A 772 26.70 30.01 -20.00
C ARG A 772 27.85 29.49 -20.86
N GLU A 773 29.04 29.30 -20.26
CA GLU A 773 30.26 28.89 -20.99
C GLU A 773 30.10 27.46 -21.56
N THR A 774 29.43 26.55 -20.90
CA THR A 774 29.15 25.20 -21.41
C THR A 774 28.15 25.25 -22.58
N LEU A 775 27.20 26.18 -22.56
CA LEU A 775 26.20 26.34 -23.62
C LEU A 775 26.74 27.05 -24.86
N GLU A 776 27.93 27.64 -24.82
CA GLU A 776 28.59 28.17 -26.00
C GLU A 776 29.06 27.06 -26.97
N VAL A 777 29.43 25.88 -26.43
CA VAL A 777 29.85 24.75 -27.25
C VAL A 777 28.67 24.14 -28.01
N ARG A 778 28.81 24.05 -29.31
CA ARG A 778 27.76 23.54 -30.20
C ARG A 778 28.24 22.36 -31.05
N PHE A 779 27.31 21.42 -31.27
CA PHE A 779 27.48 20.34 -32.25
C PHE A 779 26.35 20.43 -33.29
N LYS A 780 26.67 20.54 -34.58
CA LYS A 780 25.68 20.81 -35.64
C LYS A 780 24.74 21.99 -35.31
N GLY A 781 25.27 23.07 -34.70
CA GLY A 781 24.49 24.25 -34.33
C GLY A 781 23.67 24.14 -33.04
N ARG A 782 23.58 22.99 -32.39
CA ARG A 782 22.79 22.76 -31.20
C ARG A 782 23.68 22.65 -29.93
N THR A 783 23.25 23.25 -28.84
CA THR A 783 23.88 23.10 -27.50
C THR A 783 23.50 21.77 -26.89
N ILE A 784 24.22 21.36 -25.83
CA ILE A 784 23.87 20.13 -25.10
C ILE A 784 22.50 20.24 -24.40
N ALA A 785 22.08 21.45 -23.99
CA ALA A 785 20.74 21.69 -23.45
C ALA A 785 19.65 21.54 -24.52
N ASP A 786 19.90 22.03 -25.76
CA ASP A 786 18.96 21.87 -26.88
C ASP A 786 18.74 20.37 -27.16
N VAL A 787 19.83 19.57 -27.12
CA VAL A 787 19.75 18.11 -27.31
C VAL A 787 18.91 17.43 -26.21
N LEU A 788 19.04 17.85 -24.95
CA LEU A 788 18.18 17.34 -23.89
C LEU A 788 16.70 17.73 -24.07
N GLY A 789 16.45 18.86 -24.74
CA GLY A 789 15.11 19.31 -25.12
C GLY A 789 14.49 18.58 -26.32
N MET A 790 15.29 17.89 -27.13
CA MET A 790 14.80 17.13 -28.28
C MET A 790 13.93 15.95 -27.86
N THR A 791 12.92 15.63 -28.65
CA THR A 791 12.19 14.37 -28.61
C THR A 791 13.09 13.22 -29.07
N VAL A 792 12.71 11.98 -28.78
CA VAL A 792 13.45 10.80 -29.25
C VAL A 792 13.49 10.77 -30.80
N GLU A 793 12.38 11.11 -31.46
CA GLU A 793 12.27 11.19 -32.91
C GLU A 793 13.24 12.21 -33.51
N GLU A 794 13.21 13.45 -33.01
CA GLU A 794 14.14 14.51 -33.45
C GLU A 794 15.61 14.14 -33.25
N ALA A 795 15.89 13.53 -32.08
CA ALA A 795 17.24 13.10 -31.73
C ALA A 795 17.72 11.95 -32.61
N LEU A 796 16.83 11.04 -33.03
CA LEU A 796 17.15 9.93 -33.92
C LEU A 796 17.61 10.44 -35.29
N ASP A 797 16.91 11.43 -35.82
CA ASP A 797 17.28 12.13 -37.05
C ASP A 797 18.61 12.91 -36.93
N PHE A 798 18.74 13.68 -35.86
CA PHE A 798 19.93 14.50 -35.58
C PHE A 798 21.22 13.67 -35.45
N PHE A 799 21.11 12.50 -34.80
CA PHE A 799 22.25 11.59 -34.57
C PHE A 799 22.30 10.37 -35.49
N GLN A 800 21.60 10.37 -36.63
CA GLN A 800 21.48 9.24 -37.56
C GLN A 800 22.81 8.62 -38.00
N HIS A 801 23.90 9.41 -38.02
CA HIS A 801 25.23 8.99 -38.44
C HIS A 801 26.15 8.58 -37.27
N ILE A 802 25.65 8.52 -36.05
CA ILE A 802 26.45 8.14 -34.87
C ILE A 802 25.93 6.81 -34.30
N PRO A 803 26.52 5.67 -34.70
CA PRO A 803 25.93 4.34 -34.43
C PRO A 803 25.65 4.05 -32.93
N LYS A 804 26.55 4.47 -32.04
CA LYS A 804 26.39 4.25 -30.59
C LYS A 804 25.21 4.99 -30.00
N ILE A 805 24.93 6.20 -30.45
CA ILE A 805 23.82 7.03 -30.03
C ILE A 805 22.53 6.53 -30.72
N LYS A 806 22.59 6.31 -32.04
CA LYS A 806 21.45 5.83 -32.84
C LYS A 806 20.85 4.54 -32.28
N ARG A 807 21.68 3.55 -31.94
CA ARG A 807 21.22 2.27 -31.40
C ARG A 807 20.35 2.45 -30.12
N ARG A 808 20.72 3.37 -29.23
CA ARG A 808 19.97 3.62 -27.99
C ARG A 808 18.70 4.41 -28.23
N LEU A 809 18.74 5.37 -29.14
CA LEU A 809 17.55 6.11 -29.57
C LEU A 809 16.56 5.20 -30.29
N GLN A 810 17.06 4.27 -31.13
CA GLN A 810 16.23 3.27 -31.79
C GLN A 810 15.50 2.38 -30.77
N ALA A 811 16.14 2.00 -29.69
CA ALA A 811 15.48 1.22 -28.65
C ALA A 811 14.34 1.98 -27.97
N LEU A 812 14.46 3.31 -27.78
CA LEU A 812 13.36 4.15 -27.28
C LEU A 812 12.24 4.29 -28.31
N HIS A 813 12.58 4.42 -29.59
CA HIS A 813 11.63 4.44 -30.71
C HIS A 813 10.86 3.11 -30.80
N ASP A 814 11.56 1.97 -30.74
CA ASP A 814 10.96 0.64 -30.85
C ASP A 814 9.94 0.36 -29.73
N VAL A 815 10.10 0.96 -28.54
CA VAL A 815 9.12 0.87 -27.43
C VAL A 815 7.99 1.91 -27.53
N GLY A 816 7.91 2.70 -28.61
CA GLY A 816 6.85 3.70 -28.82
C GLY A 816 6.99 4.95 -27.96
N LEU A 817 8.23 5.36 -27.64
CA LEU A 817 8.51 6.56 -26.84
C LEU A 817 9.09 7.71 -27.69
N ASP A 818 8.61 7.85 -28.92
CA ASP A 818 9.09 8.85 -29.87
C ASP A 818 8.89 10.29 -29.39
N TYR A 819 7.81 10.52 -28.69
CA TYR A 819 7.33 11.83 -28.23
C TYR A 819 8.01 12.35 -26.95
N ILE A 820 8.64 11.49 -26.13
CA ILE A 820 9.27 11.94 -24.89
C ILE A 820 10.56 12.71 -25.18
N ARG A 821 10.85 13.72 -24.36
CA ARG A 821 12.10 14.47 -24.46
C ARG A 821 13.24 13.75 -23.75
N LEU A 822 14.44 13.78 -24.33
CA LEU A 822 15.63 13.11 -23.77
C LEU A 822 15.96 13.54 -22.33
N GLY A 823 15.78 14.83 -22.02
CA GLY A 823 16.02 15.43 -20.69
C GLY A 823 14.80 15.52 -19.80
N GLN A 824 13.66 14.93 -20.17
CA GLN A 824 12.44 14.92 -19.36
C GLN A 824 12.72 14.32 -17.98
N ALA A 825 12.30 15.01 -16.90
CA ALA A 825 12.54 14.53 -15.55
C ALA A 825 11.82 13.21 -15.29
N ALA A 826 12.49 12.27 -14.62
CA ALA A 826 11.91 10.96 -14.29
C ALA A 826 10.60 11.05 -13.50
N THR A 827 10.43 12.10 -12.71
CA THR A 827 9.24 12.37 -11.89
C THR A 827 8.02 12.80 -12.70
N THR A 828 8.20 13.20 -13.95
CA THR A 828 7.10 13.61 -14.85
C THR A 828 6.66 12.50 -15.81
N LEU A 829 7.37 11.38 -15.85
CA LEU A 829 6.98 10.22 -16.63
C LEU A 829 5.83 9.47 -15.97
N SER A 830 4.90 8.96 -16.77
CA SER A 830 3.90 8.01 -16.31
C SER A 830 4.55 6.66 -15.93
N GLY A 831 3.85 5.81 -15.16
CA GLY A 831 4.34 4.49 -14.80
C GLY A 831 4.67 3.63 -16.03
N GLY A 832 3.79 3.63 -17.04
CA GLY A 832 4.00 2.92 -18.29
C GLY A 832 5.17 3.46 -19.12
N GLU A 833 5.37 4.79 -19.17
CA GLU A 833 6.55 5.39 -19.83
C GLU A 833 7.85 5.00 -19.14
N ALA A 834 7.88 5.06 -17.79
CA ALA A 834 9.04 4.64 -17.00
C ALA A 834 9.39 3.17 -17.24
N GLN A 835 8.40 2.30 -17.29
CA GLN A 835 8.55 0.88 -17.59
C GLN A 835 9.10 0.64 -18.99
N ARG A 836 8.59 1.35 -20.00
CA ARG A 836 9.10 1.27 -21.38
C ARG A 836 10.54 1.79 -21.51
N VAL A 837 10.93 2.83 -20.78
CA VAL A 837 12.34 3.29 -20.72
C VAL A 837 13.25 2.21 -20.10
N LYS A 838 12.80 1.50 -19.04
CA LYS A 838 13.53 0.37 -18.47
C LYS A 838 13.72 -0.74 -19.50
N LEU A 839 12.66 -1.08 -20.20
CA LEU A 839 12.68 -2.10 -21.25
C LEU A 839 13.62 -1.71 -22.40
N ALA A 840 13.58 -0.45 -22.88
CA ALA A 840 14.52 0.06 -23.88
C ALA A 840 15.98 -0.06 -23.44
N SER A 841 16.26 0.18 -22.14
CA SER A 841 17.60 0.01 -21.56
C SER A 841 18.10 -1.44 -21.69
N GLU A 842 17.21 -2.42 -21.46
CA GLU A 842 17.59 -3.84 -21.56
C GLU A 842 17.79 -4.29 -23.01
N LEU A 843 16.99 -3.78 -23.95
CA LEU A 843 17.16 -4.02 -25.39
C LEU A 843 18.50 -3.52 -25.93
N CYS A 844 19.09 -2.50 -25.30
CA CYS A 844 20.41 -2.00 -25.66
C CYS A 844 21.56 -2.93 -25.25
N LYS A 845 21.33 -3.88 -24.33
CA LYS A 845 22.33 -4.82 -23.82
C LYS A 845 22.46 -6.04 -24.74
N ILE A 846 23.56 -6.76 -24.62
CA ILE A 846 23.74 -8.01 -25.34
C ILE A 846 22.97 -9.10 -24.58
N ALA A 847 22.08 -9.78 -25.28
CA ALA A 847 21.30 -10.88 -24.71
C ALA A 847 22.19 -12.13 -24.55
N THR A 848 22.08 -12.82 -23.43
CA THR A 848 22.75 -14.11 -23.16
C THR A 848 21.94 -15.30 -23.65
N GLY A 849 20.63 -15.09 -23.90
CA GLY A 849 19.69 -16.16 -24.29
C GLY A 849 19.16 -16.99 -23.11
N LYS A 850 19.51 -16.67 -21.85
CA LYS A 850 19.06 -17.32 -20.63
C LYS A 850 18.55 -16.32 -19.58
N THR A 851 18.13 -15.14 -20.02
CA THR A 851 17.62 -14.10 -19.12
C THR A 851 16.13 -14.30 -18.88
N LEU A 852 15.72 -14.25 -17.61
CA LEU A 852 14.31 -14.18 -17.21
C LEU A 852 13.89 -12.72 -17.05
N TYR A 853 12.97 -12.26 -17.91
CA TYR A 853 12.32 -10.97 -17.81
C TYR A 853 10.98 -11.13 -17.09
N ILE A 854 10.76 -10.32 -16.07
CA ILE A 854 9.47 -10.20 -15.39
C ILE A 854 8.93 -8.80 -15.66
N LEU A 855 7.68 -8.73 -16.14
CA LEU A 855 6.98 -7.47 -16.42
C LEU A 855 5.65 -7.49 -15.67
N ASP A 856 5.34 -6.38 -15.01
CA ASP A 856 4.08 -6.20 -14.27
C ASP A 856 3.19 -5.20 -15.01
N GLU A 857 2.08 -5.68 -15.59
CA GLU A 857 1.08 -4.93 -16.34
C GLU A 857 1.69 -3.95 -17.38
N PRO A 858 2.50 -4.42 -18.33
CA PRO A 858 3.22 -3.54 -19.24
C PRO A 858 2.34 -2.82 -20.29
N THR A 859 1.06 -3.18 -20.40
CA THR A 859 0.11 -2.52 -21.30
C THR A 859 -0.63 -1.34 -20.69
N THR A 860 -0.34 -1.01 -19.43
CA THR A 860 -0.92 0.12 -18.72
C THR A 860 -0.76 1.42 -19.52
N GLY A 861 -1.85 2.12 -19.79
CA GLY A 861 -1.86 3.39 -20.53
C GLY A 861 -1.53 3.27 -22.02
N LEU A 862 -1.61 2.08 -22.59
CA LEU A 862 -1.32 1.84 -24.03
C LEU A 862 -2.59 1.72 -24.85
N HIS A 863 -2.59 2.44 -25.97
CA HIS A 863 -3.55 2.20 -27.04
C HIS A 863 -3.27 0.85 -27.74
N PHE A 864 -4.25 0.23 -28.37
CA PHE A 864 -4.14 -1.07 -29.08
C PHE A 864 -2.93 -1.15 -30.04
N ALA A 865 -2.67 -0.09 -30.80
CA ALA A 865 -1.50 -0.04 -31.70
C ALA A 865 -0.16 -0.03 -30.94
N ASP A 866 -0.10 0.58 -29.76
CA ASP A 866 1.11 0.58 -28.93
C ASP A 866 1.30 -0.79 -28.27
N VAL A 867 0.20 -1.49 -27.93
CA VAL A 867 0.24 -2.88 -27.44
C VAL A 867 0.84 -3.81 -28.48
N GLN A 868 0.46 -3.68 -29.78
CA GLN A 868 1.04 -4.48 -30.86
C GLN A 868 2.56 -4.31 -30.93
N ARG A 869 3.05 -3.05 -30.90
CA ARG A 869 4.50 -2.76 -30.91
C ARG A 869 5.22 -3.40 -29.72
N LEU A 870 4.62 -3.32 -28.55
CA LEU A 870 5.15 -3.96 -27.33
C LEU A 870 5.25 -5.49 -27.50
N LEU A 871 4.20 -6.13 -28.03
CA LEU A 871 4.17 -7.58 -28.27
C LEU A 871 5.23 -8.03 -29.29
N ASP A 872 5.41 -7.28 -30.38
CA ASP A 872 6.45 -7.55 -31.37
C ASP A 872 7.84 -7.52 -30.74
N MET A 873 8.07 -6.59 -29.82
CA MET A 873 9.33 -6.46 -29.11
C MET A 873 9.54 -7.58 -28.08
N LEU A 874 8.52 -7.93 -27.28
CA LEU A 874 8.59 -9.06 -26.35
C LEU A 874 8.84 -10.37 -27.12
N GLY A 875 8.21 -10.53 -28.31
CA GLY A 875 8.47 -11.63 -29.22
C GLY A 875 9.94 -11.75 -29.62
N ARG A 876 10.60 -10.63 -29.99
CA ARG A 876 12.04 -10.61 -30.31
C ARG A 876 12.91 -11.02 -29.11
N LEU A 877 12.55 -10.62 -27.87
CA LEU A 877 13.29 -11.06 -26.69
C LEU A 877 13.21 -12.58 -26.52
N VAL A 878 12.02 -13.17 -26.70
CA VAL A 878 11.82 -14.62 -26.62
C VAL A 878 12.53 -15.34 -27.75
N ASP A 879 12.47 -14.84 -28.98
CA ASP A 879 13.14 -15.44 -30.15
C ASP A 879 14.67 -15.46 -30.00
N ASN A 880 15.23 -14.56 -29.17
CA ASN A 880 16.65 -14.59 -28.76
C ASN A 880 16.95 -15.60 -27.62
N GLY A 881 16.03 -16.48 -27.29
CA GLY A 881 16.19 -17.57 -26.30
C GLY A 881 15.81 -17.19 -24.85
N ASN A 882 15.40 -15.95 -24.59
CA ASN A 882 15.06 -15.49 -23.26
C ASN A 882 13.67 -15.96 -22.83
N THR A 883 13.41 -15.93 -21.53
CA THR A 883 12.09 -16.16 -20.94
C THR A 883 11.45 -14.83 -20.60
N VAL A 884 10.19 -14.66 -20.97
CA VAL A 884 9.41 -13.48 -20.64
C VAL A 884 8.16 -13.90 -19.86
N VAL A 885 8.07 -13.48 -18.61
CA VAL A 885 6.91 -13.68 -17.73
C VAL A 885 6.22 -12.34 -17.53
N VAL A 886 4.94 -12.27 -17.85
CA VAL A 886 4.16 -11.03 -17.78
C VAL A 886 2.92 -11.25 -16.92
N ILE A 887 2.71 -10.40 -15.92
CA ILE A 887 1.43 -10.30 -15.21
C ILE A 887 0.53 -9.44 -16.06
N GLU A 888 -0.61 -9.95 -16.52
CA GLU A 888 -1.49 -9.21 -17.42
C GLU A 888 -2.98 -9.54 -17.28
N HIS A 889 -3.79 -8.55 -17.64
CA HIS A 889 -5.24 -8.61 -17.72
C HIS A 889 -5.78 -8.34 -19.13
N ASN A 890 -4.98 -7.74 -20.00
CA ASN A 890 -5.34 -7.42 -21.36
C ASN A 890 -5.47 -8.69 -22.20
N LEU A 891 -6.67 -8.96 -22.73
CA LEU A 891 -6.96 -10.17 -23.50
C LEU A 891 -6.14 -10.25 -24.81
N ASP A 892 -5.80 -9.12 -25.41
CA ASP A 892 -4.97 -9.08 -26.61
C ASP A 892 -3.55 -9.59 -26.35
N VAL A 893 -3.00 -9.30 -25.16
CA VAL A 893 -1.72 -9.85 -24.72
C VAL A 893 -1.84 -11.33 -24.37
N ILE A 894 -2.86 -11.67 -23.59
CA ILE A 894 -3.08 -13.04 -23.09
C ILE A 894 -3.27 -14.02 -24.25
N LYS A 895 -4.05 -13.63 -25.28
CA LYS A 895 -4.27 -14.48 -26.47
C LYS A 895 -3.00 -14.71 -27.28
N THR A 896 -1.99 -13.83 -27.18
CA THR A 896 -0.71 -13.96 -27.89
C THR A 896 0.33 -14.78 -27.14
N ALA A 897 0.13 -15.05 -25.83
CA ALA A 897 1.06 -15.78 -25.00
C ALA A 897 1.25 -17.24 -25.47
N ASP A 898 2.47 -17.79 -25.32
CA ASP A 898 2.75 -19.20 -25.60
C ASP A 898 2.17 -20.10 -24.49
N ARG A 899 2.18 -19.62 -23.23
CA ARG A 899 1.68 -20.30 -22.04
C ARG A 899 0.99 -19.31 -21.10
N ILE A 900 0.05 -19.82 -20.35
CA ILE A 900 -0.68 -19.07 -19.29
C ILE A 900 -0.58 -19.85 -17.98
N ILE A 901 -0.45 -19.11 -16.89
CA ILE A 901 -0.61 -19.56 -15.51
C ILE A 901 -1.75 -18.73 -14.94
N ASP A 902 -2.91 -19.34 -14.72
CA ASP A 902 -4.13 -18.67 -14.26
C ASP A 902 -4.39 -18.95 -12.81
N LEU A 903 -4.45 -17.88 -11.98
CA LEU A 903 -4.67 -17.92 -10.55
C LEU A 903 -6.08 -17.44 -10.19
N GLY A 904 -6.66 -18.05 -9.17
CA GLY A 904 -8.01 -17.70 -8.74
C GLY A 904 -8.56 -18.68 -7.68
N PRO A 905 -9.90 -18.99 -7.74
CA PRO A 905 -10.89 -18.38 -8.66
C PRO A 905 -11.24 -16.94 -8.32
N GLU A 906 -11.20 -16.57 -7.04
CA GLU A 906 -11.53 -15.24 -6.54
C GLU A 906 -10.28 -14.46 -6.08
N GLY A 907 -10.48 -13.25 -5.52
CA GLY A 907 -9.44 -12.45 -4.87
C GLY A 907 -9.37 -12.68 -3.35
N GLY A 908 -8.24 -12.30 -2.73
CA GLY A 908 -8.05 -12.40 -1.28
C GLY A 908 -7.99 -13.85 -0.78
N GLU A 909 -8.65 -14.14 0.34
CA GLU A 909 -8.60 -15.46 0.99
C GLU A 909 -9.25 -16.59 0.17
N GLU A 910 -10.17 -16.25 -0.72
CA GLU A 910 -10.83 -17.20 -1.62
C GLU A 910 -10.08 -17.41 -2.94
N GLY A 911 -8.97 -16.70 -3.11
CA GLY A 911 -8.02 -16.83 -4.22
C GLY A 911 -6.82 -17.71 -3.90
N GLY A 912 -5.73 -17.46 -4.61
CA GLY A 912 -4.44 -18.09 -4.32
C GLY A 912 -4.30 -19.53 -4.78
N LEU A 913 -5.23 -20.05 -5.57
CA LEU A 913 -5.16 -21.40 -6.17
C LEU A 913 -4.71 -21.34 -7.63
N LEU A 914 -4.05 -22.37 -8.09
CA LEU A 914 -3.75 -22.57 -9.51
C LEU A 914 -5.00 -23.13 -10.22
N VAL A 915 -5.71 -22.27 -10.96
CA VAL A 915 -6.96 -22.65 -11.66
C VAL A 915 -6.69 -23.38 -12.97
N ALA A 916 -5.74 -22.86 -13.75
CA ALA A 916 -5.37 -23.45 -15.04
C ALA A 916 -3.90 -23.15 -15.37
N GLN A 917 -3.26 -24.08 -16.09
CA GLN A 917 -1.93 -23.90 -16.66
C GLN A 917 -1.86 -24.58 -18.03
N GLY A 918 -1.44 -23.82 -19.06
CA GLY A 918 -1.37 -24.40 -20.41
C GLY A 918 -1.25 -23.36 -21.50
N THR A 919 -1.60 -23.71 -22.74
CA THR A 919 -1.75 -22.74 -23.84
C THR A 919 -3.06 -21.96 -23.69
N PRO A 920 -3.19 -20.79 -24.32
CA PRO A 920 -4.46 -20.03 -24.30
C PRO A 920 -5.67 -20.87 -24.69
N GLU A 921 -5.53 -21.78 -25.67
CA GLU A 921 -6.58 -22.69 -26.13
C GLU A 921 -6.97 -23.71 -25.06
N GLN A 922 -6.01 -24.16 -24.23
CA GLN A 922 -6.24 -25.08 -23.13
C GLN A 922 -6.92 -24.40 -21.95
N VAL A 923 -6.54 -23.16 -21.66
CA VAL A 923 -7.16 -22.35 -20.61
C VAL A 923 -8.58 -21.95 -20.99
N ALA A 924 -8.82 -21.60 -22.28
CA ALA A 924 -10.16 -21.34 -22.84
C ALA A 924 -11.11 -22.55 -22.74
N ALA A 925 -10.59 -23.75 -22.67
CA ALA A 925 -11.37 -25.00 -22.47
C ALA A 925 -11.68 -25.31 -20.99
N ASN A 926 -11.19 -24.52 -20.04
CA ASN A 926 -11.39 -24.74 -18.61
C ASN A 926 -12.59 -23.94 -18.09
N ASP A 927 -13.64 -24.65 -17.65
CA ASP A 927 -14.89 -24.07 -17.20
C ASP A 927 -14.79 -23.28 -15.88
N ILE A 928 -13.72 -23.46 -15.09
CA ILE A 928 -13.50 -22.81 -13.79
C ILE A 928 -12.76 -21.46 -13.97
N SER A 929 -12.02 -21.33 -15.08
CA SER A 929 -11.19 -20.15 -15.34
C SER A 929 -12.04 -18.99 -15.87
N TYR A 930 -12.10 -17.89 -15.12
CA TYR A 930 -12.71 -16.67 -15.63
C TYR A 930 -11.95 -16.11 -16.83
N THR A 931 -10.61 -16.11 -16.77
CA THR A 931 -9.77 -15.76 -17.94
C THR A 931 -10.10 -16.65 -19.14
N GLY A 932 -10.29 -17.97 -18.91
CA GLY A 932 -10.67 -18.93 -19.94
C GLY A 932 -12.01 -18.63 -20.56
N ALA A 933 -13.01 -18.22 -19.79
CA ALA A 933 -14.32 -17.87 -20.30
C ALA A 933 -14.25 -16.71 -21.32
N PHE A 934 -13.55 -15.61 -21.00
CA PHE A 934 -13.35 -14.49 -21.93
C PHE A 934 -12.45 -14.85 -23.14
N LEU A 935 -11.43 -15.70 -22.93
CA LEU A 935 -10.60 -16.17 -24.03
C LEU A 935 -11.36 -17.05 -25.03
N SER A 936 -12.35 -17.81 -24.60
CA SER A 936 -13.16 -18.69 -25.48
C SER A 936 -13.94 -17.95 -26.57
N GLU A 937 -14.16 -16.64 -26.38
CA GLU A 937 -14.79 -15.78 -27.38
C GLU A 937 -13.80 -15.35 -28.50
N ILE A 938 -12.50 -15.44 -28.24
CA ILE A 938 -11.45 -14.89 -29.10
C ILE A 938 -10.56 -16.01 -29.70
N VAL A 939 -10.36 -17.10 -28.95
CA VAL A 939 -9.49 -18.22 -29.31
C VAL A 939 -10.30 -19.50 -29.34
N GLU A 940 -10.16 -20.33 -30.39
CA GLU A 940 -10.84 -21.62 -30.46
C GLU A 940 -10.35 -22.54 -29.31
N PRO A 941 -11.27 -23.00 -28.41
CA PRO A 941 -10.88 -23.84 -27.31
C PRO A 941 -10.28 -25.18 -27.78
N ALA A 942 -9.25 -25.66 -27.09
CA ALA A 942 -8.67 -26.97 -27.38
C ALA A 942 -9.72 -28.08 -27.23
N LYS A 943 -9.80 -28.99 -28.21
CA LYS A 943 -10.70 -30.14 -28.12
C LYS A 943 -10.35 -30.97 -26.87
N ARG A 944 -11.33 -31.12 -25.95
CA ARG A 944 -11.14 -31.90 -24.72
C ARG A 944 -10.64 -33.33 -25.09
N PRO A 945 -9.55 -33.84 -24.48
CA PRO A 945 -9.15 -35.22 -24.72
C PRO A 945 -10.30 -36.11 -24.32
N ARG A 946 -10.81 -36.96 -25.24
CA ARG A 946 -11.85 -37.95 -24.94
C ARG A 946 -11.32 -38.78 -23.77
N ARG A 947 -11.97 -38.71 -22.59
CA ARG A 947 -11.71 -39.62 -21.46
C ARG A 947 -11.87 -41.02 -22.03
N ARG A 948 -10.75 -41.78 -22.15
CA ARG A 948 -10.82 -43.22 -22.40
C ARG A 948 -11.71 -43.82 -21.32
N PRO A 949 -12.77 -44.54 -21.66
CA PRO A 949 -13.57 -45.25 -20.67
C PRO A 949 -12.58 -46.12 -19.86
N LYS A 950 -12.60 -46.02 -18.52
CA LYS A 950 -11.93 -46.98 -17.65
C LYS A 950 -12.53 -48.31 -18.02
N VAL A 951 -11.75 -49.17 -18.68
CA VAL A 951 -12.09 -50.60 -18.85
C VAL A 951 -12.19 -51.14 -17.42
N ALA A 952 -13.38 -51.47 -17.01
CA ALA A 952 -13.62 -52.19 -15.78
C ALA A 952 -12.83 -53.50 -15.87
N ALA A 953 -11.81 -53.64 -15.02
CA ALA A 953 -11.17 -54.93 -14.83
C ALA A 953 -12.24 -55.87 -14.25
N ALA A 954 -12.68 -56.81 -15.07
CA ALA A 954 -13.52 -57.90 -14.64
C ALA A 954 -12.68 -58.91 -13.82
N ALA A 955 -13.27 -59.36 -12.72
CA ALA A 955 -13.02 -60.44 -11.79
C ALA A 955 -12.01 -60.21 -10.68
#